data_aa5c2679dd8884df73314e2aecd7cb82
#
_entry.id   aa5c2679dd8884df73314e2aecd7cb82
#
_cell.length_a   1.000
_cell.length_b   1.000
_cell.length_c   1.000
_cell.angle_alpha   90.00
_cell.angle_beta   90.00
_cell.angle_gamma   90.00
#
_symmetry.space_group_name_H-M   'P 1'
#
loop_
_entity.id
_entity.type
_entity.pdbx_description
1 polymer ?
#
loop_
_entity_poly.entity_id
_entity_poly.type
_entity_poly.pdbx_seq_one_letter_code
_entity_poly.pdbx_strand_id
1 'polypeptide(L)'
;MTHRINLVREGQNHGPVGDLLLMRLAKLHVLALTVPAVVGFSVPMFASARMHTSAPHFEIRMQVDIQRKTGDNVEQIKDTQRDKVMTFSYDMSIDTGYEKPVYKGTGNGLGGDDLDVEYDIIVIGSGMGGLACGALSQEYGSQVAVLESHIKPGGSAHTFTRVHNGGKYSFEVGPSIFEGLDAPSLNPLRTILDMLGEDLKCETYSGLGYWTPDGYWRFPIGSAKKFEDLIYEQCGKEQGHKAVEEWAALRKRLKTLGGSTSAVSLVNLRQDAGMLATTAGATPYVLTHPDVFLDLPLTFDSLHKTVDEIITVPFLRNYIDTMCIFCGFPAKGAMTAHILYILERFFEDGCAFCVPLGGTVEMAYAFQRALEKRGGTLSLNTHVNELLYDADRQRCVGVRLKNGKVIKAKKAVVSNATPFDTIKMLPDGGDAHELPEEVREWKKTLGKLPRHGAIMHLFIAIDAEGLDLSHIDDPAHLVVQDWDRSLQDSQNLCSFFIPSLRDPSVCPPGKHCIHVYSSGGEPYEPWENLKAGSPEYEAYKEERAEVLWEAVERCIPDVRTRAEFSIIGSPLAHEAFLRRDRGTYGLAWAAGTSAPFSGKLSGLLPFPFPNLKTPIDGLLRCGDSCFPGIGTPSAAASGAIAANTLHPVSEQMRLLKETAKREPRYRFLDPGPIGSFYEAVVGRFTPSGELLGDGKLDDGRPI
;
A
#
# COMPACT_ATOMS: atom_id res chain seq x y z
N MET A 1 -33.76 6.22 -23.36
CA MET A 1 -33.98 7.68 -23.56
C MET A 1 -32.80 8.23 -24.32
N THR A 2 -33.04 8.57 -25.57
CA THR A 2 -32.03 9.05 -26.52
C THR A 2 -31.86 10.57 -26.29
N HIS A 3 -30.75 10.99 -25.74
CA HIS A 3 -30.41 12.42 -25.72
C HIS A 3 -29.69 12.79 -27.04
N ARG A 4 -30.37 13.61 -27.84
CA ARG A 4 -29.77 14.29 -29.00
C ARG A 4 -28.83 15.38 -28.49
N ILE A 5 -27.56 15.27 -28.89
CA ILE A 5 -26.58 16.35 -28.72
C ILE A 5 -26.73 17.26 -29.95
N ASN A 6 -27.21 18.48 -29.76
CA ASN A 6 -27.21 19.53 -30.78
C ASN A 6 -25.82 20.19 -30.78
N LEU A 7 -25.05 19.92 -31.84
CA LEU A 7 -23.83 20.68 -32.12
C LEU A 7 -24.20 21.93 -32.94
N VAL A 8 -23.96 23.08 -32.37
CA VAL A 8 -23.99 24.38 -33.09
C VAL A 8 -22.72 24.45 -33.95
N ARG A 9 -22.91 24.59 -35.26
CA ARG A 9 -21.85 24.83 -36.24
C ARG A 9 -21.54 26.32 -36.25
N GLU A 10 -20.27 26.67 -35.98
CA GLU A 10 -19.66 27.87 -36.58
C GLU A 10 -18.49 27.44 -37.47
N GLY A 11 -18.46 28.03 -38.66
CA GLY A 11 -17.82 27.57 -39.84
C GLY A 11 -16.29 27.48 -39.81
N GLN A 12 -15.83 26.31 -40.14
CA GLN A 12 -14.66 26.11 -41.00
C GLN A 12 -14.85 24.79 -41.75
N ASN A 13 -14.72 24.84 -43.08
CA ASN A 13 -14.89 23.71 -44.00
C ASN A 13 -13.75 22.70 -43.85
N HIS A 14 -14.02 21.60 -43.11
CA HIS A 14 -13.25 20.38 -43.28
C HIS A 14 -14.13 19.35 -43.98
N GLY A 15 -13.62 18.72 -45.01
CA GLY A 15 -14.38 17.78 -45.84
C GLY A 15 -14.85 16.53 -45.04
N PRO A 16 -15.80 15.76 -45.57
CA PRO A 16 -16.51 14.70 -44.86
C PRO A 16 -15.65 13.53 -44.33
N VAL A 17 -14.39 13.45 -44.72
CA VAL A 17 -13.44 12.43 -44.24
C VAL A 17 -12.81 12.84 -42.90
N GLY A 18 -12.62 14.14 -42.65
CA GLY A 18 -12.07 14.63 -41.37
C GLY A 18 -13.04 14.49 -40.21
N ASP A 19 -14.34 14.75 -40.44
CA ASP A 19 -15.37 14.63 -39.39
C ASP A 19 -15.60 13.17 -38.98
N LEU A 20 -15.50 12.21 -39.94
CA LEU A 20 -15.63 10.79 -39.64
C LEU A 20 -14.45 10.24 -38.87
N LEU A 21 -13.25 10.74 -39.13
CA LEU A 21 -12.02 10.36 -38.42
C LEU A 21 -12.00 10.93 -37.00
N LEU A 22 -12.42 12.19 -36.82
CA LEU A 22 -12.53 12.82 -35.51
C LEU A 22 -13.62 12.18 -34.64
N MET A 23 -14.80 11.84 -35.21
CA MET A 23 -15.84 11.09 -34.49
C MET A 23 -15.42 9.66 -34.16
N ARG A 24 -14.65 8.98 -35.02
CA ARG A 24 -14.10 7.65 -34.73
C ARG A 24 -13.00 7.73 -33.68
N LEU A 25 -12.11 8.72 -33.76
CA LEU A 25 -11.08 8.96 -32.76
C LEU A 25 -11.68 9.36 -31.41
N ALA A 26 -12.70 10.21 -31.37
CA ALA A 26 -13.41 10.54 -30.12
C ALA A 26 -14.15 9.34 -29.51
N LYS A 27 -14.81 8.51 -30.33
CA LYS A 27 -15.46 7.27 -29.84
C LYS A 27 -14.44 6.22 -29.37
N LEU A 28 -13.35 6.04 -30.11
CA LEU A 28 -12.26 5.15 -29.73
C LEU A 28 -11.52 5.70 -28.48
N HIS A 29 -11.43 7.01 -28.37
CA HIS A 29 -10.76 7.66 -27.23
C HIS A 29 -11.59 7.56 -25.94
N VAL A 30 -12.92 7.73 -26.00
CA VAL A 30 -13.82 7.45 -24.87
C VAL A 30 -13.75 5.97 -24.47
N LEU A 31 -13.67 5.05 -25.46
CA LEU A 31 -13.40 3.64 -25.18
C LEU A 31 -11.98 3.40 -24.61
N ALA A 32 -10.96 4.07 -25.17
CA ALA A 32 -9.57 3.93 -24.75
C ALA A 32 -9.29 4.50 -23.36
N LEU A 33 -10.01 5.51 -22.95
CA LEU A 33 -9.89 6.15 -21.64
C LEU A 33 -10.64 5.43 -20.52
N THR A 34 -11.52 4.49 -20.91
CA THR A 34 -12.04 3.55 -19.92
C THR A 34 -11.01 2.51 -19.48
N VAL A 35 -9.90 2.26 -20.17
CA VAL A 35 -8.93 1.22 -19.82
C VAL A 35 -7.97 1.56 -18.70
N PRO A 36 -7.41 2.76 -18.56
CA PRO A 36 -6.68 3.13 -17.33
C PRO A 36 -7.60 3.31 -16.13
N ALA A 37 -8.84 3.71 -16.43
CA ALA A 37 -9.92 3.75 -15.46
C ALA A 37 -10.35 2.35 -15.03
N VAL A 38 -10.11 1.37 -15.78
CA VAL A 38 -10.60 0.01 -15.67
C VAL A 38 -9.60 -0.91 -14.96
N VAL A 39 -8.39 -0.50 -14.67
CA VAL A 39 -7.72 -1.05 -13.48
C VAL A 39 -8.49 -0.59 -12.21
N GLY A 40 -9.74 -0.27 -12.33
CA GLY A 40 -10.63 0.19 -11.30
C GLY A 40 -12.12 0.37 -11.67
N PHE A 41 -12.67 -0.09 -12.84
CA PHE A 41 -14.03 0.26 -13.22
C PHE A 41 -14.88 -0.89 -13.73
N SER A 42 -16.07 -1.06 -13.17
CA SER A 42 -17.13 -1.91 -13.69
C SER A 42 -18.20 -1.08 -14.40
N VAL A 43 -18.57 -1.46 -15.63
CA VAL A 43 -19.71 -0.91 -16.38
C VAL A 43 -20.94 -1.76 -16.04
N PRO A 44 -22.06 -1.17 -15.59
CA PRO A 44 -23.28 -1.95 -15.43
C PRO A 44 -23.91 -2.21 -16.80
N MET A 45 -23.85 -3.44 -17.27
CA MET A 45 -24.75 -3.92 -18.33
C MET A 45 -26.06 -4.36 -17.69
N PHE A 46 -27.13 -3.60 -17.92
CA PHE A 46 -28.51 -4.08 -17.71
C PHE A 46 -28.86 -5.05 -18.82
N ALA A 47 -28.89 -6.33 -18.52
CA ALA A 47 -29.63 -7.31 -19.27
C ALA A 47 -30.53 -8.06 -18.29
N SER A 48 -31.84 -7.79 -18.36
CA SER A 48 -32.85 -8.56 -17.64
C SER A 48 -33.07 -9.89 -18.36
N ALA A 49 -32.69 -10.98 -17.72
CA ALA A 49 -33.24 -12.30 -18.06
C ALA A 49 -33.72 -12.94 -16.76
N ARG A 50 -35.06 -13.07 -16.67
CA ARG A 50 -35.70 -13.92 -15.64
C ARG A 50 -35.45 -15.38 -16.01
N MET A 51 -34.82 -16.12 -15.08
CA MET A 51 -35.03 -17.58 -15.05
C MET A 51 -35.29 -17.98 -13.59
N HIS A 52 -36.47 -18.56 -13.41
CA HIS A 52 -36.82 -19.32 -12.22
C HIS A 52 -36.14 -20.70 -12.29
N THR A 53 -35.36 -21.05 -11.25
CA THR A 53 -35.26 -22.46 -10.83
C THR A 53 -34.94 -22.50 -9.34
N SER A 54 -35.75 -23.25 -8.65
CA SER A 54 -35.71 -23.65 -7.25
C SER A 54 -34.61 -24.68 -6.98
N ALA A 55 -33.79 -24.50 -5.94
CA ALA A 55 -33.10 -25.59 -5.23
C ALA A 55 -32.63 -25.16 -3.83
N PRO A 56 -32.41 -26.06 -2.89
CA PRO A 56 -32.77 -25.89 -1.49
C PRO A 56 -31.66 -25.34 -0.60
N HIS A 57 -32.08 -24.65 0.47
CA HIS A 57 -31.26 -24.18 1.57
C HIS A 57 -30.54 -25.32 2.32
N PHE A 58 -29.22 -25.17 2.53
CA PHE A 58 -28.51 -25.87 3.59
C PHE A 58 -28.11 -24.85 4.65
N GLU A 59 -28.76 -24.93 5.80
CA GLU A 59 -28.47 -24.16 7.00
C GLU A 59 -27.60 -25.05 7.90
N ILE A 60 -26.33 -24.69 8.12
CA ILE A 60 -25.49 -25.32 9.14
C ILE A 60 -25.56 -24.42 10.36
N ARG A 61 -26.32 -24.85 11.38
CA ARG A 61 -26.29 -24.28 12.71
C ARG A 61 -25.17 -24.96 13.50
N MET A 62 -24.13 -24.21 13.84
CA MET A 62 -23.26 -24.57 14.95
C MET A 62 -23.79 -23.89 16.23
N GLN A 63 -24.22 -24.68 17.16
CA GLN A 63 -24.65 -24.26 18.49
C GLN A 63 -23.41 -24.31 19.40
N VAL A 64 -22.91 -23.13 19.80
CA VAL A 64 -21.90 -23.03 20.84
C VAL A 64 -22.60 -22.56 22.12
N ASP A 65 -22.74 -23.43 23.10
CA ASP A 65 -23.25 -23.09 24.41
C ASP A 65 -22.21 -22.27 25.20
N ILE A 66 -22.43 -20.96 25.30
CA ILE A 66 -21.71 -20.12 26.25
C ILE A 66 -22.59 -19.85 27.43
N GLN A 67 -22.25 -20.46 28.57
CA GLN A 67 -22.89 -20.14 29.87
C GLN A 67 -22.55 -18.70 30.25
N ARG A 68 -23.55 -17.83 30.22
CA ARG A 68 -23.49 -16.48 30.80
C ARG A 68 -23.61 -16.55 32.31
N LYS A 69 -22.59 -16.12 33.04
CA LYS A 69 -22.75 -15.61 34.40
C LYS A 69 -23.05 -14.11 34.31
N THR A 70 -24.24 -13.76 34.74
CA THR A 70 -24.71 -12.39 34.95
C THR A 70 -24.08 -11.80 36.21
N GLY A 71 -23.50 -10.60 36.10
CA GLY A 71 -23.09 -9.78 37.23
C GLY A 71 -22.94 -8.33 36.75
N ASP A 72 -23.80 -7.49 37.26
CA ASP A 72 -23.90 -6.05 36.98
C ASP A 72 -22.62 -5.31 37.35
N ASN A 73 -22.19 -4.40 36.50
CA ASN A 73 -21.19 -3.31 36.58
C ASN A 73 -20.11 -3.36 35.47
N VAL A 74 -20.50 -3.11 34.24
CA VAL A 74 -19.52 -3.06 33.10
C VAL A 74 -19.49 -1.71 32.39
N GLU A 75 -20.28 -0.72 32.76
CA GLU A 75 -20.41 0.51 31.94
C GLU A 75 -19.46 1.68 32.28
N GLN A 76 -18.64 1.59 33.33
CA GLN A 76 -17.75 2.73 33.68
C GLN A 76 -16.25 2.47 33.57
N ILE A 77 -15.80 1.33 33.05
CA ILE A 77 -14.35 1.01 32.98
C ILE A 77 -13.74 1.24 31.58
N LYS A 78 -14.53 1.52 30.55
CA LYS A 78 -14.01 1.57 29.15
C LYS A 78 -13.23 2.82 28.78
N ASP A 79 -13.37 3.94 29.46
CA ASP A 79 -12.75 5.21 29.04
C ASP A 79 -11.43 5.57 29.77
N THR A 80 -11.16 5.00 30.94
CA THR A 80 -9.98 5.38 31.72
C THR A 80 -8.72 4.53 31.45
N GLN A 81 -8.82 3.43 30.73
CA GLN A 81 -7.66 2.57 30.44
C GLN A 81 -6.95 2.89 29.10
N ARG A 82 -7.58 3.60 28.18
CA ARG A 82 -6.93 4.02 26.92
C ARG A 82 -5.89 5.13 27.12
N ASP A 83 -5.98 5.93 28.18
CA ASP A 83 -5.05 7.03 28.47
C ASP A 83 -3.82 6.61 29.29
N LYS A 84 -3.77 5.39 29.80
CA LYS A 84 -2.52 4.85 30.35
C LYS A 84 -1.68 4.30 29.20
N VAL A 85 -1.09 5.20 28.45
CA VAL A 85 0.07 4.90 27.61
C VAL A 85 1.04 4.11 28.45
N MET A 86 1.30 2.88 28.04
CA MET A 86 2.37 2.08 28.61
C MET A 86 3.66 2.86 28.43
N THR A 87 4.13 3.45 29.50
CA THR A 87 5.50 3.93 29.59
C THR A 87 6.39 2.70 29.64
N PHE A 88 6.66 2.11 28.47
CA PHE A 88 7.90 1.39 28.34
C PHE A 88 8.99 2.43 28.60
N SER A 89 9.82 2.22 29.58
CA SER A 89 11.05 2.94 29.73
C SER A 89 11.97 2.56 28.57
N TYR A 90 11.68 3.11 27.41
CA TYR A 90 12.57 3.07 26.27
C TYR A 90 13.73 3.98 26.63
N ASP A 91 14.89 3.43 26.80
CA ASP A 91 16.10 4.25 26.90
C ASP A 91 16.33 4.88 25.53
N MET A 92 15.81 6.11 25.36
CA MET A 92 15.85 6.89 24.12
C MET A 92 17.19 7.61 23.95
N SER A 93 18.17 7.36 24.81
CA SER A 93 19.48 8.01 24.79
C SER A 93 20.45 7.47 23.76
N ILE A 94 20.03 6.50 22.92
CA ILE A 94 20.90 5.85 21.94
C ILE A 94 21.14 6.78 20.76
N ASP A 95 22.33 7.37 20.77
CA ASP A 95 22.86 8.20 19.70
C ASP A 95 23.11 7.38 18.42
N THR A 96 22.38 7.65 17.38
CA THR A 96 22.46 6.90 16.13
C THR A 96 23.62 7.29 15.23
N GLY A 97 24.49 8.24 15.66
CA GLY A 97 25.64 8.68 14.85
C GLY A 97 25.33 9.41 13.54
N TYR A 98 24.05 9.52 13.17
CA TYR A 98 23.58 10.44 12.14
C TYR A 98 23.45 11.83 12.73
N GLU A 99 23.86 12.88 11.99
CA GLU A 99 23.51 14.25 12.35
C GLU A 99 21.99 14.31 12.52
N LYS A 100 21.58 14.38 13.78
CA LYS A 100 20.17 14.36 14.17
C LYS A 100 19.46 15.50 13.46
N PRO A 101 18.40 15.25 12.69
CA PRO A 101 17.38 16.26 12.60
C PRO A 101 17.00 16.60 14.05
N VAL A 102 17.02 17.87 14.41
CA VAL A 102 16.69 18.29 15.78
C VAL A 102 15.20 18.01 16.00
N TYR A 103 14.90 16.82 16.51
CA TYR A 103 13.52 16.43 16.82
C TYR A 103 13.08 17.18 18.07
N LYS A 104 12.28 18.22 17.86
CA LYS A 104 11.61 18.92 18.94
C LYS A 104 10.33 18.16 19.30
N GLY A 105 10.41 17.32 20.31
CA GLY A 105 9.26 16.60 20.82
C GLY A 105 9.59 15.80 22.07
N THR A 106 8.62 15.61 22.95
CA THR A 106 8.80 14.99 24.27
C THR A 106 8.67 13.46 24.27
N GLY A 107 8.47 12.82 23.10
CA GLY A 107 8.23 11.37 23.00
C GLY A 107 6.85 10.89 23.47
N ASN A 108 6.02 11.77 24.00
CA ASN A 108 4.67 11.48 24.52
C ASN A 108 3.53 11.85 23.55
N GLY A 109 3.84 12.21 22.31
CA GLY A 109 2.88 12.66 21.30
C GLY A 109 2.39 14.09 21.50
N LEU A 110 3.06 14.89 22.32
CA LEU A 110 2.73 16.29 22.61
C LEU A 110 3.60 17.29 21.85
N GLY A 111 4.25 16.87 20.76
CA GLY A 111 4.99 17.74 19.85
C GLY A 111 4.07 18.67 19.04
N GLY A 112 4.71 19.46 18.17
CA GLY A 112 4.01 20.36 17.25
C GLY A 112 3.83 21.80 17.76
N ASP A 113 4.46 22.19 18.87
CA ASP A 113 4.35 23.55 19.40
C ASP A 113 4.93 24.62 18.46
N ASP A 114 5.93 24.23 17.66
CA ASP A 114 6.63 25.06 16.68
C ASP A 114 5.96 25.08 15.28
N LEU A 115 4.87 24.35 15.09
CA LEU A 115 4.12 24.37 13.82
C LEU A 115 3.39 25.72 13.62
N ASP A 116 3.27 26.13 12.36
CA ASP A 116 2.37 27.22 11.99
C ASP A 116 0.92 26.87 12.32
N VAL A 117 0.09 27.89 12.46
CA VAL A 117 -1.34 27.70 12.75
C VAL A 117 -2.17 27.37 11.52
N GLU A 118 -1.57 27.46 10.32
CA GLU A 118 -2.26 27.23 9.06
C GLU A 118 -1.29 26.71 7.98
N TYR A 119 -1.74 25.72 7.22
CA TYR A 119 -1.07 25.15 6.04
C TYR A 119 -2.07 25.03 4.88
N ASP A 120 -1.59 24.85 3.66
CA ASP A 120 -2.47 24.51 2.54
C ASP A 120 -3.01 23.10 2.71
N ILE A 121 -2.11 22.16 3.01
CA ILE A 121 -2.43 20.73 3.19
C ILE A 121 -1.81 20.22 4.49
N ILE A 122 -2.60 19.50 5.27
CA ILE A 122 -2.13 18.75 6.45
C ILE A 122 -2.23 17.26 6.12
N VAL A 123 -1.12 16.52 6.32
CA VAL A 123 -1.10 15.06 6.17
C VAL A 123 -0.95 14.43 7.55
N ILE A 124 -1.85 13.50 7.89
CA ILE A 124 -1.84 12.76 9.16
C ILE A 124 -1.15 11.42 8.95
N GLY A 125 0.00 11.24 9.60
CA GLY A 125 0.83 10.04 9.54
C GLY A 125 1.89 10.08 8.44
N SER A 126 3.13 9.77 8.82
CA SER A 126 4.30 9.73 7.95
C SER A 126 4.66 8.32 7.42
N GLY A 127 3.68 7.43 7.27
CA GLY A 127 3.86 6.21 6.47
C GLY A 127 4.11 6.55 4.99
N MET A 128 4.50 5.58 4.17
CA MET A 128 4.90 5.81 2.77
C MET A 128 3.87 6.61 1.97
N GLY A 129 2.57 6.36 2.17
CA GLY A 129 1.51 7.12 1.51
C GLY A 129 1.46 8.58 1.93
N GLY A 130 1.55 8.84 3.23
CA GLY A 130 1.53 10.20 3.76
C GLY A 130 2.75 11.02 3.35
N LEU A 131 3.94 10.41 3.40
CA LEU A 131 5.18 11.06 2.96
C LEU A 131 5.18 11.35 1.46
N ALA A 132 4.74 10.39 0.63
CA ALA A 132 4.63 10.60 -0.82
C ALA A 132 3.61 11.70 -1.15
N CYS A 133 2.45 11.72 -0.48
CA CYS A 133 1.45 12.78 -0.62
C CYS A 133 2.03 14.14 -0.23
N GLY A 134 2.70 14.22 0.93
CA GLY A 134 3.27 15.47 1.42
C GLY A 134 4.36 16.01 0.50
N ALA A 135 5.32 15.18 0.12
CA ALA A 135 6.44 15.56 -0.71
C ALA A 135 6.00 16.02 -2.12
N LEU A 136 5.08 15.28 -2.77
CA LEU A 136 4.53 15.67 -4.06
C LEU A 136 3.67 16.94 -3.97
N SER A 137 2.83 17.07 -2.94
CA SER A 137 2.03 18.29 -2.75
C SER A 137 2.90 19.52 -2.55
N GLN A 138 4.05 19.37 -1.86
CA GLN A 138 5.03 20.43 -1.71
C GLN A 138 5.74 20.74 -3.04
N GLU A 139 6.07 19.71 -3.84
CA GLU A 139 6.60 19.88 -5.20
C GLU A 139 5.63 20.63 -6.12
N TYR A 140 4.34 20.42 -5.94
CA TYR A 140 3.27 21.12 -6.68
C TYR A 140 2.95 22.52 -6.11
N GLY A 141 3.74 23.01 -5.15
CA GLY A 141 3.69 24.39 -4.67
C GLY A 141 2.73 24.66 -3.50
N SER A 142 2.21 23.64 -2.82
CA SER A 142 1.44 23.82 -1.58
C SER A 142 2.34 23.86 -0.35
N GLN A 143 1.96 24.65 0.68
CA GLN A 143 2.57 24.57 2.00
C GLN A 143 2.03 23.37 2.75
N VAL A 144 2.89 22.40 3.09
CA VAL A 144 2.50 21.10 3.65
C VAL A 144 3.09 20.87 5.02
N ALA A 145 2.26 20.40 5.96
CA ALA A 145 2.71 19.78 7.21
C ALA A 145 2.33 18.30 7.22
N VAL A 146 3.32 17.42 7.42
CA VAL A 146 3.14 16.00 7.72
C VAL A 146 3.28 15.80 9.22
N LEU A 147 2.23 15.30 9.88
CA LEU A 147 2.15 15.15 11.34
C LEU A 147 2.25 13.68 11.71
N GLU A 148 3.25 13.31 12.48
CA GLU A 148 3.54 11.94 12.88
C GLU A 148 3.52 11.77 14.39
N SER A 149 2.76 10.81 14.87
CA SER A 149 2.65 10.52 16.31
C SER A 149 3.87 9.77 16.87
N HIS A 150 4.63 9.09 16.03
CA HIS A 150 5.84 8.37 16.41
C HIS A 150 7.07 9.30 16.41
N ILE A 151 8.17 8.82 17.00
CA ILE A 151 9.47 9.52 17.04
C ILE A 151 10.29 9.36 15.76
N LYS A 152 9.85 8.49 14.85
CA LYS A 152 10.49 8.21 13.56
C LYS A 152 9.46 8.22 12.44
N PRO A 153 9.84 8.66 11.24
CA PRO A 153 8.97 8.56 10.07
C PRO A 153 9.00 7.14 9.48
N GLY A 154 8.06 6.86 8.59
CA GLY A 154 8.04 5.65 7.78
C GLY A 154 6.89 4.70 8.10
N GLY A 155 6.17 4.90 9.19
CA GLY A 155 5.12 3.95 9.63
C GLY A 155 5.73 2.56 9.86
N SER A 156 5.17 1.50 9.25
CA SER A 156 5.73 0.14 9.34
C SER A 156 7.04 -0.05 8.56
N ALA A 157 7.44 0.89 7.72
CA ALA A 157 8.70 0.85 6.97
C ALA A 157 9.78 1.72 7.64
N HIS A 158 9.98 1.58 8.96
CA HIS A 158 11.07 2.22 9.66
C HIS A 158 12.04 1.19 10.26
N THR A 159 13.18 1.66 10.76
CA THR A 159 14.22 0.86 11.38
C THR A 159 14.41 1.30 12.82
N PHE A 160 14.51 0.38 13.76
CA PHE A 160 14.90 0.69 15.13
C PHE A 160 16.29 0.12 15.47
N THR A 161 16.95 0.70 16.44
CA THR A 161 18.30 0.32 16.82
C THR A 161 18.36 -0.08 18.29
N ARG A 162 19.21 -1.07 18.59
CA ARG A 162 19.59 -1.47 19.95
C ARG A 162 21.09 -1.44 20.09
N VAL A 163 21.55 -1.06 21.27
CA VAL A 163 22.95 -1.17 21.66
C VAL A 163 23.07 -2.35 22.62
N HIS A 164 23.97 -3.27 22.32
CA HIS A 164 24.29 -4.42 23.16
C HIS A 164 25.81 -4.61 23.17
N ASN A 165 26.41 -4.70 24.37
CA ASN A 165 27.86 -4.85 24.55
C ASN A 165 28.70 -3.81 23.75
N GLY A 166 28.21 -2.57 23.64
CA GLY A 166 28.85 -1.52 22.86
C GLY A 166 28.67 -1.60 21.35
N GLY A 167 28.06 -2.66 20.86
CA GLY A 167 27.71 -2.87 19.46
C GLY A 167 26.31 -2.31 19.14
N LYS A 168 26.15 -1.79 17.92
CA LYS A 168 24.89 -1.22 17.43
C LYS A 168 24.22 -2.19 16.45
N TYR A 169 22.97 -2.54 16.70
CA TYR A 169 22.18 -3.46 15.89
C TYR A 169 20.91 -2.76 15.40
N SER A 170 20.67 -2.76 14.11
CA SER A 170 19.52 -2.13 13.48
C SER A 170 18.60 -3.18 12.88
N PHE A 171 17.30 -3.08 13.18
CA PHE A 171 16.27 -4.01 12.76
C PHE A 171 15.17 -3.29 12.00
N GLU A 172 14.68 -3.91 10.95
CA GLU A 172 13.53 -3.46 10.20
C GLU A 172 12.23 -3.87 10.90
N VAL A 173 11.24 -2.98 10.94
CA VAL A 173 10.00 -3.20 11.72
C VAL A 173 8.94 -3.97 10.93
N GLY A 174 9.00 -3.97 9.61
CA GLY A 174 7.94 -4.54 8.78
C GLY A 174 8.45 -5.07 7.44
N PRO A 175 8.20 -4.38 6.32
CA PRO A 175 8.53 -4.90 4.99
C PRO A 175 10.04 -5.08 4.82
N SER A 176 10.42 -6.21 4.20
CA SER A 176 11.83 -6.60 4.06
C SER A 176 12.20 -7.01 2.63
N ILE A 177 11.21 -7.31 1.78
CA ILE A 177 11.41 -7.77 0.41
C ILE A 177 10.97 -6.67 -0.56
N PHE A 178 11.94 -6.12 -1.30
CA PHE A 178 11.70 -5.04 -2.25
C PHE A 178 12.21 -5.43 -3.63
N GLU A 179 11.53 -4.99 -4.68
CA GLU A 179 11.94 -5.11 -6.07
C GLU A 179 11.93 -3.71 -6.70
N GLY A 180 12.93 -3.43 -7.56
CA GLY A 180 12.93 -2.24 -8.39
C GLY A 180 13.16 -0.91 -7.64
N LEU A 181 13.85 -0.93 -6.49
CA LEU A 181 14.27 0.29 -5.79
C LEU A 181 15.71 0.70 -6.10
N ASP A 182 16.51 -0.19 -6.65
CA ASP A 182 17.94 -0.01 -6.96
C ASP A 182 18.18 0.89 -8.18
N ALA A 183 17.21 0.92 -9.11
CA ALA A 183 17.32 1.66 -10.37
C ALA A 183 15.92 2.15 -10.81
N PRO A 184 15.86 3.14 -11.74
CA PRO A 184 14.60 3.55 -12.35
C PRO A 184 13.80 2.37 -12.89
N SER A 185 12.56 2.22 -12.41
CA SER A 185 11.71 1.06 -12.63
C SER A 185 10.24 1.46 -12.65
N LEU A 186 9.34 0.47 -12.87
CA LEU A 186 7.88 0.66 -12.74
C LEU A 186 7.40 0.67 -11.29
N ASN A 187 8.28 0.40 -10.31
CA ASN A 187 7.92 0.48 -8.89
C ASN A 187 7.52 1.92 -8.54
N PRO A 188 6.26 2.17 -8.12
CA PRO A 188 5.78 3.54 -7.91
C PRO A 188 6.58 4.32 -6.87
N LEU A 189 7.08 3.65 -5.82
CA LEU A 189 7.89 4.30 -4.80
C LEU A 189 9.19 4.82 -5.40
N ARG A 190 9.91 4.00 -6.17
CA ARG A 190 11.12 4.41 -6.88
C ARG A 190 10.82 5.53 -7.87
N THR A 191 9.77 5.37 -8.67
CA THR A 191 9.34 6.40 -9.64
C THR A 191 9.11 7.75 -8.96
N ILE A 192 8.41 7.78 -7.81
CA ILE A 192 8.13 9.03 -7.09
C ILE A 192 9.42 9.66 -6.55
N LEU A 193 10.33 8.86 -5.97
CA LEU A 193 11.62 9.37 -5.51
C LEU A 193 12.43 9.99 -6.67
N ASP A 194 12.47 9.32 -7.81
CA ASP A 194 13.13 9.85 -9.00
C ASP A 194 12.44 11.11 -9.54
N MET A 195 11.10 11.18 -9.51
CA MET A 195 10.34 12.40 -9.85
C MET A 195 10.76 13.57 -8.95
N LEU A 196 10.95 13.32 -7.65
CA LEU A 196 11.36 14.30 -6.66
C LEU A 196 12.87 14.60 -6.67
N GLY A 197 13.67 13.82 -7.43
CA GLY A 197 15.12 13.96 -7.50
C GLY A 197 15.84 13.52 -6.25
N GLU A 198 15.31 12.48 -5.57
CA GLU A 198 15.93 11.84 -4.42
C GLU A 198 16.62 10.53 -4.80
N ASP A 199 17.76 10.27 -4.17
CA ASP A 199 18.51 9.03 -4.33
C ASP A 199 18.21 8.06 -3.18
N LEU A 200 18.13 6.77 -3.52
CA LEU A 200 18.02 5.67 -2.58
C LEU A 200 19.06 4.61 -2.97
N LYS A 201 20.03 4.39 -2.09
CA LYS A 201 21.08 3.38 -2.33
C LYS A 201 20.58 2.01 -1.90
N CYS A 202 20.76 1.03 -2.75
CA CYS A 202 20.36 -0.35 -2.50
C CYS A 202 21.46 -1.33 -2.96
N GLU A 203 21.58 -2.45 -2.25
CA GLU A 203 22.28 -3.64 -2.71
C GLU A 203 21.30 -4.68 -3.23
N THR A 204 21.64 -5.34 -4.33
CA THR A 204 20.74 -6.28 -5.00
C THR A 204 21.03 -7.74 -4.65
N TYR A 205 19.98 -8.57 -4.80
CA TYR A 205 20.07 -10.02 -4.71
C TYR A 205 19.04 -10.67 -5.66
N SER A 206 19.26 -11.95 -6.01
CA SER A 206 18.61 -12.55 -7.17
C SER A 206 17.70 -13.74 -6.88
N GLY A 207 17.25 -13.90 -5.64
CA GLY A 207 16.31 -14.97 -5.31
C GLY A 207 15.72 -14.88 -3.90
N LEU A 208 14.84 -15.82 -3.61
CA LEU A 208 14.24 -16.06 -2.29
C LEU A 208 14.45 -17.51 -1.89
N GLY A 209 14.86 -17.77 -0.65
CA GLY A 209 14.85 -19.12 -0.09
C GLY A 209 13.42 -19.54 0.26
N TYR A 210 13.07 -20.78 -0.06
CA TYR A 210 11.82 -21.41 0.36
C TYR A 210 12.13 -22.66 1.18
N TRP A 211 11.64 -22.65 2.41
CA TRP A 211 11.68 -23.78 3.34
C TRP A 211 10.27 -24.33 3.46
N THR A 212 10.04 -25.53 2.97
CA THR A 212 8.71 -26.13 2.86
C THR A 212 8.71 -27.51 3.51
N PRO A 213 7.53 -28.13 3.73
CA PRO A 213 7.48 -29.54 4.15
C PRO A 213 8.19 -30.49 3.20
N ASP A 214 8.28 -30.14 1.90
CA ASP A 214 8.93 -30.94 0.86
C ASP A 214 10.44 -30.72 0.77
N GLY A 215 10.98 -29.73 1.50
CA GLY A 215 12.40 -29.40 1.52
C GLY A 215 12.69 -27.94 1.17
N TYR A 216 13.99 -27.63 0.98
CA TYR A 216 14.47 -26.32 0.60
C TYR A 216 14.63 -26.19 -0.91
N TRP A 217 14.21 -25.07 -1.47
CA TRP A 217 14.51 -24.66 -2.83
C TRP A 217 14.63 -23.14 -2.93
N ARG A 218 15.31 -22.67 -3.96
CA ARG A 218 15.56 -21.25 -4.19
C ARG A 218 14.74 -20.74 -5.38
N PHE A 219 13.87 -19.76 -5.17
CA PHE A 219 13.18 -19.05 -6.23
C PHE A 219 14.13 -18.04 -6.89
N PRO A 220 14.45 -18.17 -8.18
CA PRO A 220 15.26 -17.18 -8.89
C PRO A 220 14.41 -16.03 -9.41
N ILE A 221 14.84 -14.77 -9.20
CA ILE A 221 14.27 -13.60 -9.85
C ILE A 221 15.14 -13.16 -11.03
N GLY A 222 14.56 -12.47 -12.00
CA GLY A 222 15.28 -11.89 -13.14
C GLY A 222 15.64 -12.87 -14.25
N SER A 223 15.00 -14.04 -14.29
CA SER A 223 15.20 -15.01 -15.36
C SER A 223 14.07 -16.02 -15.45
N ALA A 224 13.28 -15.94 -16.52
CA ALA A 224 12.24 -16.95 -16.80
C ALA A 224 12.85 -18.35 -16.97
N LYS A 225 14.02 -18.44 -17.62
CA LYS A 225 14.70 -19.72 -17.86
C LYS A 225 15.11 -20.42 -16.55
N LYS A 226 15.69 -19.69 -15.59
CA LYS A 226 16.07 -20.27 -14.30
C LYS A 226 14.85 -20.77 -13.52
N PHE A 227 13.70 -20.11 -13.67
CA PHE A 227 12.46 -20.58 -13.05
C PHE A 227 11.95 -21.87 -13.71
N GLU A 228 12.01 -21.97 -15.04
CA GLU A 228 11.71 -23.23 -15.73
C GLU A 228 12.63 -24.38 -15.29
N ASP A 229 13.93 -24.10 -15.13
CA ASP A 229 14.90 -25.09 -14.63
C ASP A 229 14.52 -25.54 -13.20
N LEU A 230 14.12 -24.62 -12.32
CA LEU A 230 13.61 -24.94 -10.98
C LEU A 230 12.35 -25.82 -11.05
N ILE A 231 11.41 -25.55 -11.96
CA ILE A 231 10.22 -26.39 -12.15
C ILE A 231 10.63 -27.83 -12.48
N TYR A 232 11.60 -28.02 -13.39
CA TYR A 232 12.09 -29.35 -13.72
C TYR A 232 12.80 -30.03 -12.55
N GLU A 233 13.56 -29.29 -11.76
CA GLU A 233 14.23 -29.78 -10.56
C GLU A 233 13.23 -30.28 -9.52
N GLN A 234 12.17 -29.52 -9.25
CA GLN A 234 11.18 -29.82 -8.21
C GLN A 234 10.14 -30.86 -8.66
N CYS A 235 9.75 -30.87 -9.93
CA CYS A 235 8.70 -31.74 -10.44
C CYS A 235 9.21 -32.99 -11.14
N GLY A 236 10.51 -33.09 -11.44
CA GLY A 236 11.08 -34.11 -12.30
C GLY A 236 10.70 -33.91 -13.78
N LYS A 237 11.17 -34.79 -14.66
CA LYS A 237 11.11 -34.57 -16.10
C LYS A 237 9.68 -34.53 -16.66
N GLU A 238 8.84 -35.50 -16.28
CA GLU A 238 7.50 -35.65 -16.85
C GLU A 238 6.54 -34.58 -16.36
N GLN A 239 6.39 -34.44 -15.04
CA GLN A 239 5.55 -33.39 -14.46
C GLN A 239 6.10 -31.99 -14.71
N GLY A 240 7.45 -31.83 -14.76
CA GLY A 240 8.10 -30.58 -15.08
C GLY A 240 7.76 -30.07 -16.46
N HIS A 241 7.70 -30.95 -17.47
CA HIS A 241 7.26 -30.55 -18.83
C HIS A 241 5.84 -29.99 -18.80
N LYS A 242 4.91 -30.71 -18.16
CA LYS A 242 3.53 -30.26 -17.99
C LYS A 242 3.45 -28.94 -17.23
N ALA A 243 4.21 -28.79 -16.15
CA ALA A 243 4.22 -27.57 -15.33
C ALA A 243 4.73 -26.36 -16.12
N VAL A 244 5.76 -26.52 -16.94
CA VAL A 244 6.28 -25.44 -17.81
C VAL A 244 5.24 -25.05 -18.87
N GLU A 245 4.53 -26.01 -19.46
CA GLU A 245 3.43 -25.70 -20.39
C GLU A 245 2.28 -24.97 -19.71
N GLU A 246 1.85 -25.39 -18.53
CA GLU A 246 0.80 -24.74 -17.73
C GLU A 246 1.24 -23.32 -17.33
N TRP A 247 2.49 -23.13 -16.90
CA TRP A 247 3.06 -21.83 -16.57
C TRP A 247 3.06 -20.88 -17.77
N ALA A 248 3.49 -21.36 -18.93
CA ALA A 248 3.47 -20.58 -20.17
C ALA A 248 2.05 -20.21 -20.59
N ALA A 249 1.09 -21.12 -20.42
CA ALA A 249 -0.32 -20.87 -20.70
C ALA A 249 -0.91 -19.80 -19.78
N LEU A 250 -0.61 -19.84 -18.47
CA LEU A 250 -1.03 -18.82 -17.49
C LEU A 250 -0.45 -17.44 -17.85
N ARG A 251 0.85 -17.36 -18.10
CA ARG A 251 1.50 -16.09 -18.48
C ARG A 251 0.91 -15.55 -19.79
N LYS A 252 0.68 -16.41 -20.77
CA LYS A 252 0.02 -16.02 -22.04
C LYS A 252 -1.38 -15.48 -21.81
N ARG A 253 -2.18 -16.12 -20.93
CA ARG A 253 -3.56 -15.69 -20.62
C ARG A 253 -3.59 -14.31 -19.97
N LEU A 254 -2.59 -13.99 -19.15
CA LEU A 254 -2.51 -12.75 -18.41
C LEU A 254 -1.70 -11.65 -19.12
N LYS A 255 -0.98 -11.97 -20.18
CA LYS A 255 -0.01 -11.08 -20.85
C LYS A 255 -0.59 -9.73 -21.25
N THR A 256 -1.80 -9.73 -21.85
CA THR A 256 -2.42 -8.48 -22.32
C THR A 256 -2.77 -7.56 -21.15
N LEU A 257 -3.25 -8.12 -20.04
CA LEU A 257 -3.52 -7.36 -18.81
C LEU A 257 -2.22 -6.89 -18.14
N GLY A 258 -1.20 -7.76 -18.09
CA GLY A 258 0.13 -7.41 -17.58
C GLY A 258 0.76 -6.23 -18.33
N GLY A 259 0.71 -6.26 -19.67
CA GLY A 259 1.17 -5.14 -20.50
C GLY A 259 0.41 -3.84 -20.25
N SER A 260 -0.86 -3.88 -19.86
CA SER A 260 -1.63 -2.69 -19.51
C SER A 260 -1.10 -1.99 -18.25
N THR A 261 -0.57 -2.73 -17.28
CA THR A 261 0.03 -2.18 -16.06
C THR A 261 1.33 -1.42 -16.35
N SER A 262 2.06 -1.83 -17.40
CA SER A 262 3.26 -1.13 -17.88
C SER A 262 2.93 0.10 -18.73
N ALA A 263 1.77 0.10 -19.40
CA ALA A 263 1.32 1.22 -20.22
C ALA A 263 0.77 2.40 -19.40
N VAL A 264 0.28 2.13 -18.18
CA VAL A 264 -0.26 3.15 -17.26
C VAL A 264 0.39 3.00 -15.89
N SER A 265 1.33 3.88 -15.59
CA SER A 265 1.90 3.91 -14.24
C SER A 265 0.90 4.44 -13.22
N LEU A 266 0.93 3.87 -12.01
CA LEU A 266 0.09 4.32 -10.89
C LEU A 266 0.33 5.80 -10.54
N VAL A 267 1.53 6.34 -10.80
CA VAL A 267 1.83 7.77 -10.55
C VAL A 267 1.17 8.72 -11.54
N ASN A 268 0.68 8.21 -12.69
CA ASN A 268 -0.12 8.98 -13.64
C ASN A 268 -1.57 9.14 -13.19
N LEU A 269 -2.03 8.32 -12.23
CA LEU A 269 -3.42 8.30 -11.81
C LEU A 269 -3.78 9.49 -10.93
N ARG A 270 -5.06 9.87 -10.99
CA ARG A 270 -5.75 10.85 -10.15
C ARG A 270 -7.26 10.57 -10.15
N GLN A 271 -8.01 11.16 -9.24
CA GLN A 271 -9.43 10.87 -9.09
C GLN A 271 -10.34 12.03 -9.54
N ASP A 272 -10.02 12.63 -10.67
CA ASP A 272 -10.79 13.68 -11.34
C ASP A 272 -10.68 13.57 -12.86
N ALA A 273 -11.28 14.50 -13.59
CA ALA A 273 -11.27 14.52 -15.05
C ALA A 273 -9.85 14.67 -15.64
N GLY A 274 -8.89 15.21 -14.88
CA GLY A 274 -7.49 15.33 -15.30
C GLY A 274 -6.81 13.99 -15.57
N MET A 275 -7.37 12.87 -15.07
CA MET A 275 -6.89 11.53 -15.38
C MET A 275 -6.86 11.26 -16.89
N LEU A 276 -7.78 11.82 -17.67
CA LEU A 276 -7.80 11.70 -19.13
C LEU A 276 -6.52 12.24 -19.77
N ALA A 277 -5.99 13.34 -19.23
CA ALA A 277 -4.76 13.94 -19.73
C ALA A 277 -3.54 13.12 -19.31
N THR A 278 -3.44 12.75 -18.05
CA THR A 278 -2.24 12.13 -17.47
C THR A 278 -2.03 10.69 -17.90
N THR A 279 -3.10 9.99 -18.31
CA THR A 279 -3.04 8.58 -18.78
C THR A 279 -3.08 8.43 -20.30
N ALA A 280 -3.15 9.54 -21.05
CA ALA A 280 -3.27 9.53 -22.51
C ALA A 280 -2.10 8.85 -23.23
N GLY A 281 -0.93 8.74 -22.60
CA GLY A 281 0.23 8.00 -23.12
C GLY A 281 -0.05 6.51 -23.37
N ALA A 282 -1.04 5.92 -22.66
CA ALA A 282 -1.45 4.53 -22.89
C ALA A 282 -2.30 4.31 -24.14
N THR A 283 -2.79 5.38 -24.79
CA THR A 283 -3.66 5.26 -25.96
C THR A 283 -3.10 4.36 -27.08
N PRO A 284 -1.81 4.44 -27.48
CA PRO A 284 -1.27 3.54 -28.49
C PRO A 284 -1.35 2.06 -28.10
N TYR A 285 -1.08 1.74 -26.82
CA TYR A 285 -1.18 0.36 -26.32
C TYR A 285 -2.60 -0.17 -26.43
N VAL A 286 -3.56 0.59 -25.94
CA VAL A 286 -4.99 0.21 -25.97
C VAL A 286 -5.52 0.05 -27.38
N LEU A 287 -5.10 0.90 -28.33
CA LEU A 287 -5.51 0.80 -29.74
C LEU A 287 -4.95 -0.45 -30.43
N THR A 288 -3.77 -0.91 -29.99
CA THR A 288 -3.13 -2.10 -30.54
C THR A 288 -3.54 -3.41 -29.82
N HIS A 289 -4.13 -3.31 -28.63
CA HIS A 289 -4.57 -4.44 -27.81
C HIS A 289 -6.03 -4.27 -27.35
N PRO A 290 -7.00 -4.31 -28.29
CA PRO A 290 -8.42 -4.11 -27.96
C PRO A 290 -9.00 -5.24 -27.07
N ASP A 291 -8.35 -6.40 -27.02
CA ASP A 291 -8.63 -7.52 -26.13
C ASP A 291 -8.48 -7.18 -24.64
N VAL A 292 -7.73 -6.15 -24.28
CA VAL A 292 -7.70 -5.62 -22.91
C VAL A 292 -9.11 -5.35 -22.38
N PHE A 293 -10.03 -4.86 -23.22
CA PHE A 293 -11.41 -4.60 -22.81
C PHE A 293 -12.20 -5.85 -22.52
N LEU A 294 -11.92 -6.94 -23.23
CA LEU A 294 -12.58 -8.23 -23.03
C LEU A 294 -12.11 -8.90 -21.73
N ASP A 295 -10.83 -8.73 -21.41
CA ASP A 295 -10.21 -9.33 -20.23
C ASP A 295 -10.35 -8.46 -18.96
N LEU A 296 -10.90 -7.28 -19.10
CA LEU A 296 -11.08 -6.33 -18.03
C LEU A 296 -11.80 -6.85 -16.79
N PRO A 297 -12.93 -7.58 -16.90
CA PRO A 297 -13.58 -8.19 -15.74
C PRO A 297 -12.65 -9.13 -14.97
N LEU A 298 -11.75 -9.83 -15.67
CA LEU A 298 -10.76 -10.71 -15.05
C LEU A 298 -9.81 -9.96 -14.12
N THR A 299 -9.51 -8.70 -14.43
CA THR A 299 -8.62 -7.85 -13.61
C THR A 299 -9.10 -7.72 -12.15
N PHE A 300 -10.42 -7.66 -11.96
CA PHE A 300 -11.05 -7.50 -10.63
C PHE A 300 -11.53 -8.81 -10.03
N ASP A 301 -11.46 -9.89 -10.79
CA ASP A 301 -11.83 -11.20 -10.30
C ASP A 301 -10.67 -11.84 -9.52
N SER A 302 -11.01 -12.87 -8.76
CA SER A 302 -10.02 -13.64 -8.03
C SER A 302 -9.16 -14.46 -9.00
N LEU A 303 -7.84 -14.38 -8.81
CA LEU A 303 -6.85 -15.05 -9.63
C LEU A 303 -7.07 -16.56 -9.68
N HIS A 304 -7.60 -17.18 -8.59
CA HIS A 304 -7.81 -18.63 -8.52
C HIS A 304 -8.67 -19.16 -9.69
N LYS A 305 -9.62 -18.37 -10.21
CA LYS A 305 -10.45 -18.81 -11.33
C LYS A 305 -9.62 -19.13 -12.56
N THR A 306 -8.69 -18.26 -12.91
CA THR A 306 -7.76 -18.50 -14.02
C THR A 306 -6.73 -19.59 -13.69
N VAL A 307 -6.27 -19.62 -12.43
CA VAL A 307 -5.30 -20.62 -11.98
C VAL A 307 -5.94 -22.01 -11.96
N ASP A 308 -7.18 -22.16 -11.47
CA ASP A 308 -7.90 -23.45 -11.43
C ASP A 308 -8.18 -24.04 -12.80
N GLU A 309 -8.35 -23.17 -13.82
CA GLU A 309 -8.56 -23.62 -15.20
C GLU A 309 -7.27 -24.13 -15.88
N ILE A 310 -6.11 -23.61 -15.48
CA ILE A 310 -4.85 -23.82 -16.20
C ILE A 310 -3.85 -24.66 -15.41
N ILE A 311 -3.72 -24.43 -14.10
CA ILE A 311 -2.67 -25.02 -13.27
C ILE A 311 -3.20 -26.24 -12.52
N THR A 312 -2.62 -27.39 -12.84
CA THR A 312 -2.95 -28.67 -12.19
C THR A 312 -1.76 -29.27 -11.42
N VAL A 313 -0.53 -28.81 -11.69
CA VAL A 313 0.67 -29.32 -11.01
C VAL A 313 0.78 -28.66 -9.61
N PRO A 314 0.83 -29.48 -8.53
CA PRO A 314 0.80 -28.97 -7.15
C PRO A 314 1.92 -27.98 -6.83
N PHE A 315 3.14 -28.21 -7.28
CA PHE A 315 4.26 -27.28 -7.07
C PHE A 315 3.93 -25.86 -7.57
N LEU A 316 3.42 -25.75 -8.79
CA LEU A 316 3.05 -24.43 -9.35
C LEU A 316 1.90 -23.79 -8.60
N ARG A 317 0.94 -24.59 -8.14
CA ARG A 317 -0.18 -24.11 -7.34
C ARG A 317 0.32 -23.49 -6.04
N ASN A 318 1.13 -24.22 -5.29
CA ASN A 318 1.72 -23.79 -4.03
C ASN A 318 2.61 -22.55 -4.23
N TYR A 319 3.40 -22.52 -5.31
CA TYR A 319 4.20 -21.35 -5.66
C TYR A 319 3.34 -20.11 -5.91
N ILE A 320 2.28 -20.22 -6.71
CA ILE A 320 1.38 -19.10 -7.03
C ILE A 320 0.67 -18.58 -5.77
N ASP A 321 0.16 -19.48 -4.92
CA ASP A 321 -0.48 -19.11 -3.67
C ASP A 321 0.50 -18.37 -2.74
N THR A 322 1.75 -18.83 -2.66
CA THR A 322 2.79 -18.18 -1.86
C THR A 322 3.14 -16.79 -2.41
N MET A 323 3.22 -16.63 -3.73
CA MET A 323 3.43 -15.32 -4.37
C MET A 323 2.28 -14.35 -4.11
N CYS A 324 1.05 -14.84 -4.12
CA CYS A 324 -0.14 -14.05 -3.87
C CYS A 324 -0.19 -13.49 -2.44
N ILE A 325 0.46 -14.14 -1.47
CA ILE A 325 0.53 -13.64 -0.08
C ILE A 325 1.22 -12.27 0.02
N PHE A 326 2.12 -11.91 -0.89
CA PHE A 326 2.64 -10.54 -0.95
C PHE A 326 1.53 -9.48 -1.16
N CYS A 327 0.38 -9.90 -1.71
CA CYS A 327 -0.83 -9.08 -1.84
C CYS A 327 -1.82 -9.29 -0.69
N GLY A 328 -1.46 -10.05 0.34
CA GLY A 328 -2.24 -10.31 1.54
C GLY A 328 -3.15 -11.55 1.49
N PHE A 329 -3.23 -12.27 0.37
CA PHE A 329 -4.10 -13.45 0.21
C PHE A 329 -3.43 -14.51 -0.66
N PRO A 330 -3.73 -15.83 -0.49
CA PRO A 330 -3.47 -16.83 -1.53
C PRO A 330 -4.31 -16.52 -2.79
N ALA A 331 -4.09 -17.24 -3.88
CA ALA A 331 -4.76 -16.98 -5.16
C ALA A 331 -6.28 -16.86 -5.05
N LYS A 332 -6.90 -17.60 -4.13
CA LYS A 332 -8.36 -17.56 -3.89
C LYS A 332 -8.88 -16.21 -3.40
N GLY A 333 -8.05 -15.44 -2.69
CA GLY A 333 -8.43 -14.10 -2.19
C GLY A 333 -7.78 -12.96 -2.97
N ALA A 334 -6.67 -13.23 -3.67
CA ALA A 334 -5.95 -12.22 -4.42
C ALA A 334 -6.72 -11.79 -5.68
N MET A 335 -6.86 -10.48 -5.89
CA MET A 335 -7.32 -9.98 -7.19
C MET A 335 -6.22 -10.17 -8.23
N THR A 336 -6.63 -10.53 -9.46
CA THR A 336 -5.72 -10.67 -10.59
C THR A 336 -4.87 -9.40 -10.78
N ALA A 337 -5.47 -8.20 -10.67
CA ALA A 337 -4.76 -6.92 -10.79
C ALA A 337 -3.54 -6.80 -9.88
N HIS A 338 -3.62 -7.28 -8.65
CA HIS A 338 -2.54 -7.15 -7.66
C HIS A 338 -1.31 -7.96 -8.02
N ILE A 339 -1.52 -9.15 -8.63
CA ILE A 339 -0.43 -10.07 -8.93
C ILE A 339 0.19 -9.87 -10.32
N LEU A 340 -0.49 -9.15 -11.21
CA LEU A 340 -0.02 -8.94 -12.58
C LEU A 340 1.40 -8.39 -12.63
N TYR A 341 1.70 -7.39 -11.79
CA TYR A 341 3.02 -6.80 -11.71
C TYR A 341 4.09 -7.84 -11.37
N ILE A 342 3.83 -8.67 -10.35
CA ILE A 342 4.75 -9.73 -9.89
C ILE A 342 4.97 -10.76 -10.99
N LEU A 343 3.89 -11.23 -11.64
CA LEU A 343 3.95 -12.25 -12.70
C LEU A 343 4.67 -11.78 -13.96
N GLU A 344 4.73 -10.48 -14.22
CA GLU A 344 5.49 -9.92 -15.34
C GLU A 344 6.95 -9.65 -14.92
N ARG A 345 7.14 -8.85 -13.86
CA ARG A 345 8.42 -8.28 -13.49
C ARG A 345 9.43 -9.29 -12.97
N PHE A 346 9.02 -10.23 -12.12
CA PHE A 346 9.99 -11.15 -11.49
C PHE A 346 10.71 -12.05 -12.49
N PHE A 347 10.18 -12.19 -13.70
CA PHE A 347 10.75 -13.02 -14.75
C PHE A 347 11.44 -12.23 -15.87
N GLU A 348 11.45 -10.89 -15.80
CA GLU A 348 12.19 -10.04 -16.73
C GLU A 348 13.68 -10.11 -16.46
N ASP A 349 14.48 -10.19 -17.53
CA ASP A 349 15.94 -10.24 -17.44
C ASP A 349 16.46 -8.99 -16.71
N GLY A 350 17.32 -9.21 -15.71
CA GLY A 350 17.92 -8.16 -14.90
C GLY A 350 17.04 -7.61 -13.78
N CYS A 351 15.81 -8.13 -13.57
CA CYS A 351 15.06 -7.85 -12.37
C CYS A 351 15.76 -8.43 -11.14
N ALA A 352 15.80 -7.68 -10.06
CA ALA A 352 16.43 -8.09 -8.80
C ALA A 352 15.63 -7.60 -7.60
N PHE A 353 15.71 -8.35 -6.52
CA PHE A 353 15.37 -7.83 -5.20
C PHE A 353 16.46 -6.91 -4.68
N CYS A 354 16.14 -6.08 -3.71
CA CYS A 354 17.11 -5.14 -3.15
C CYS A 354 16.90 -4.87 -1.65
N VAL A 355 17.99 -4.48 -1.03
CA VAL A 355 18.06 -4.05 0.37
C VAL A 355 18.44 -2.58 0.38
N PRO A 356 17.61 -1.67 0.89
CA PRO A 356 18.00 -0.28 1.11
C PRO A 356 19.15 -0.21 2.13
N LEU A 357 20.27 0.41 1.76
CA LEU A 357 21.43 0.56 2.63
C LEU A 357 21.14 1.55 3.77
N GLY A 358 21.34 1.13 5.01
CA GLY A 358 20.94 1.85 6.23
C GLY A 358 19.57 1.43 6.75
N GLY A 359 18.92 0.47 6.08
CA GLY A 359 17.61 -0.10 6.44
C GLY A 359 16.44 0.59 5.74
N THR A 360 15.24 0.05 5.96
CA THR A 360 14.00 0.49 5.28
C THR A 360 13.62 1.93 5.58
N VAL A 361 14.07 2.49 6.69
CA VAL A 361 13.84 3.90 7.07
C VAL A 361 14.43 4.88 6.05
N GLU A 362 15.44 4.49 5.26
CA GLU A 362 16.04 5.35 4.24
C GLU A 362 15.04 5.76 3.15
N MET A 363 14.04 4.93 2.87
CA MET A 363 12.92 5.31 1.99
C MET A 363 12.13 6.48 2.58
N ALA A 364 11.87 6.46 3.88
CA ALA A 364 11.19 7.54 4.57
C ALA A 364 12.04 8.82 4.63
N TYR A 365 13.34 8.68 4.88
CA TYR A 365 14.26 9.83 4.88
C TYR A 365 14.42 10.45 3.50
N ALA A 366 14.35 9.67 2.42
CA ALA A 366 14.35 10.21 1.06
C ALA A 366 13.12 11.10 0.82
N PHE A 367 11.93 10.66 1.21
CA PHE A 367 10.73 11.51 1.14
C PHE A 367 10.80 12.71 2.08
N GLN A 368 11.33 12.54 3.28
CA GLN A 368 11.54 13.66 4.22
C GLN A 368 12.44 14.72 3.59
N ARG A 369 13.60 14.33 3.02
CA ARG A 369 14.49 15.25 2.31
C ARG A 369 13.77 15.97 1.18
N ALA A 370 12.97 15.23 0.38
CA ALA A 370 12.19 15.82 -0.70
C ALA A 370 11.20 16.88 -0.22
N LEU A 371 10.53 16.62 0.90
CA LEU A 371 9.57 17.54 1.53
C LEU A 371 10.29 18.79 2.06
N GLU A 372 11.30 18.59 2.91
CA GLU A 372 11.95 19.67 3.67
C GLU A 372 12.80 20.60 2.79
N LYS A 373 13.50 20.06 1.76
CA LYS A 373 14.28 20.91 0.82
C LYS A 373 13.43 21.89 0.00
N ARG A 374 12.11 21.66 -0.02
CA ARG A 374 11.13 22.54 -0.66
C ARG A 374 10.32 23.39 0.33
N GLY A 375 10.71 23.38 1.60
CA GLY A 375 10.08 24.17 2.67
C GLY A 375 8.86 23.52 3.33
N GLY A 376 8.56 22.25 3.05
CA GLY A 376 7.54 21.50 3.78
C GLY A 376 8.01 21.10 5.17
N THR A 377 7.08 20.73 6.04
CA THR A 377 7.36 20.41 7.45
C THR A 377 6.99 18.95 7.74
N LEU A 378 7.93 18.17 8.31
CA LEU A 378 7.64 16.93 9.00
C LEU A 378 7.75 17.15 10.52
N SER A 379 6.64 16.95 11.24
CA SER A 379 6.61 17.08 12.70
C SER A 379 6.39 15.72 13.35
N LEU A 380 7.40 15.22 14.03
CA LEU A 380 7.37 13.96 14.79
C LEU A 380 6.85 14.20 16.22
N ASN A 381 6.50 13.11 16.93
CA ASN A 381 5.85 13.18 18.24
C ASN A 381 4.58 14.04 18.25
N THR A 382 3.93 14.22 17.12
CA THR A 382 2.81 15.14 16.94
C THR A 382 1.56 14.31 16.65
N HIS A 383 0.79 14.05 17.69
CA HIS A 383 -0.41 13.23 17.60
C HIS A 383 -1.63 14.09 17.26
N VAL A 384 -2.29 13.77 16.16
CA VAL A 384 -3.58 14.35 15.80
C VAL A 384 -4.69 13.61 16.56
N ASN A 385 -5.44 14.36 17.35
CA ASN A 385 -6.51 13.84 18.18
C ASN A 385 -7.88 13.94 17.51
N GLU A 386 -8.10 15.00 16.70
CA GLU A 386 -9.41 15.31 16.15
C GLU A 386 -9.30 15.94 14.75
N LEU A 387 -10.22 15.57 13.87
CA LEU A 387 -10.49 16.23 12.59
C LEU A 387 -11.52 17.34 12.84
N LEU A 388 -11.20 18.56 12.46
CA LEU A 388 -12.07 19.70 12.65
C LEU A 388 -13.06 19.78 11.48
N TYR A 389 -14.34 19.55 11.77
CA TYR A 389 -15.44 19.63 10.82
C TYR A 389 -16.18 20.95 10.98
N ASP A 390 -16.27 21.71 9.89
CA ASP A 390 -17.09 22.93 9.79
C ASP A 390 -18.47 22.54 9.23
N ALA A 391 -19.47 22.57 10.09
CA ALA A 391 -20.83 22.14 9.73
C ALA A 391 -21.51 23.08 8.74
N ASP A 392 -21.23 24.40 8.80
CA ASP A 392 -21.81 25.38 7.89
C ASP A 392 -21.30 25.21 6.46
N ARG A 393 -20.01 24.81 6.33
CA ARG A 393 -19.37 24.58 5.05
C ARG A 393 -19.38 23.10 4.64
N GLN A 394 -19.82 22.20 5.52
CA GLN A 394 -19.81 20.74 5.36
C GLN A 394 -18.43 20.19 4.96
N ARG A 395 -17.36 20.75 5.53
CA ARG A 395 -16.00 20.37 5.15
C ARG A 395 -15.07 20.21 6.35
N CYS A 396 -13.99 19.44 6.15
CA CYS A 396 -12.86 19.40 7.06
C CYS A 396 -11.99 20.65 6.87
N VAL A 397 -11.70 21.37 7.95
CA VAL A 397 -10.98 22.66 7.92
C VAL A 397 -9.66 22.62 8.69
N GLY A 398 -9.25 21.47 9.22
CA GLY A 398 -8.01 21.34 9.97
C GLY A 398 -8.02 20.21 10.97
N VAL A 399 -7.10 20.27 11.91
CA VAL A 399 -6.90 19.25 12.94
C VAL A 399 -6.70 19.89 14.32
N ARG A 400 -7.02 19.14 15.38
CA ARG A 400 -6.63 19.42 16.77
C ARG A 400 -5.59 18.39 17.21
N LEU A 401 -4.46 18.86 17.70
CA LEU A 401 -3.41 18.03 18.26
C LEU A 401 -3.73 17.60 19.71
N LYS A 402 -3.06 16.55 20.17
CA LYS A 402 -3.18 16.05 21.55
C LYS A 402 -2.83 17.10 22.62
N ASN A 403 -1.91 18.04 22.31
CA ASN A 403 -1.59 19.17 23.18
C ASN A 403 -2.63 20.32 23.15
N GLY A 404 -3.71 20.15 22.39
CA GLY A 404 -4.80 21.12 22.25
C GLY A 404 -4.59 22.16 21.13
N LYS A 405 -3.41 22.25 20.52
CA LYS A 405 -3.15 23.18 19.41
C LYS A 405 -4.03 22.84 18.21
N VAL A 406 -4.62 23.89 17.62
CA VAL A 406 -5.42 23.80 16.39
C VAL A 406 -4.58 24.27 15.22
N ILE A 407 -4.59 23.47 14.14
CA ILE A 407 -3.92 23.77 12.87
C ILE A 407 -4.99 23.73 11.77
N LYS A 408 -5.08 24.82 11.00
CA LYS A 408 -6.06 24.94 9.90
C LYS A 408 -5.47 24.43 8.59
N ALA A 409 -6.34 23.83 7.76
CA ALA A 409 -6.02 23.43 6.40
C ALA A 409 -6.83 24.27 5.42
N LYS A 410 -6.16 25.02 4.52
CA LYS A 410 -6.84 25.84 3.50
C LYS A 410 -7.49 24.97 2.42
N LYS A 411 -6.76 23.94 1.94
CA LYS A 411 -7.21 23.06 0.84
C LYS A 411 -7.79 21.76 1.38
N ALA A 412 -6.98 20.97 2.11
CA ALA A 412 -7.39 19.65 2.57
C ALA A 412 -6.58 19.14 3.77
N VAL A 413 -7.19 18.19 4.49
CA VAL A 413 -6.51 17.23 5.37
C VAL A 413 -6.46 15.89 4.65
N VAL A 414 -5.31 15.22 4.63
CA VAL A 414 -5.13 13.89 4.06
C VAL A 414 -4.78 12.92 5.17
N SER A 415 -5.65 11.95 5.46
CA SER A 415 -5.39 10.93 6.47
C SER A 415 -4.69 9.71 5.88
N ASN A 416 -3.47 9.44 6.34
CA ASN A 416 -2.74 8.20 6.09
C ASN A 416 -2.91 7.19 7.24
N ALA A 417 -3.80 7.46 8.18
CA ALA A 417 -4.20 6.52 9.21
C ALA A 417 -5.13 5.44 8.64
N THR A 418 -5.32 4.34 9.39
CA THR A 418 -6.29 3.32 8.99
C THR A 418 -7.70 3.91 8.87
N PRO A 419 -8.63 3.28 8.14
CA PRO A 419 -10.00 3.74 8.09
C PRO A 419 -10.63 3.81 9.51
N PHE A 420 -10.30 2.84 10.36
CA PHE A 420 -10.79 2.73 11.73
C PHE A 420 -10.28 3.89 12.60
N ASP A 421 -9.01 4.24 12.47
CA ASP A 421 -8.42 5.36 13.21
C ASP A 421 -8.85 6.71 12.63
N THR A 422 -9.04 6.81 11.31
CA THR A 422 -9.56 8.02 10.67
C THR A 422 -10.96 8.36 11.18
N ILE A 423 -11.88 7.38 11.26
CA ILE A 423 -13.24 7.66 11.74
C ILE A 423 -13.32 7.95 13.23
N LYS A 424 -12.34 7.50 14.04
CA LYS A 424 -12.26 7.85 15.47
C LYS A 424 -11.87 9.31 15.69
N MET A 425 -11.15 9.94 14.76
CA MET A 425 -10.79 11.36 14.83
C MET A 425 -11.95 12.29 14.43
N LEU A 426 -13.02 11.78 13.82
CA LEU A 426 -14.20 12.56 13.52
C LEU A 426 -15.05 12.76 14.79
N PRO A 427 -15.68 13.95 14.96
CA PRO A 427 -16.53 14.17 16.12
C PRO A 427 -17.64 13.12 16.18
N ASP A 428 -17.89 12.59 17.38
CA ASP A 428 -19.08 11.83 17.69
C ASP A 428 -20.18 12.83 17.98
N GLY A 429 -21.29 12.74 17.24
CA GLY A 429 -22.40 13.70 17.30
C GLY A 429 -22.80 14.03 18.73
N GLY A 430 -22.48 15.21 19.17
CA GLY A 430 -22.81 15.83 20.45
C GLY A 430 -23.20 17.27 20.19
N ASP A 431 -23.81 17.88 21.11
CA ASP A 431 -24.62 19.11 21.22
C ASP A 431 -24.48 20.29 20.24
N ALA A 432 -23.58 20.28 19.26
CA ALA A 432 -23.44 21.45 18.39
C ALA A 432 -23.57 21.16 16.88
N HIS A 433 -23.14 20.01 16.37
CA HIS A 433 -23.12 19.77 14.92
C HIS A 433 -23.26 18.28 14.59
N GLU A 434 -24.47 17.82 14.36
CA GLU A 434 -24.72 16.48 13.87
C GLU A 434 -24.10 16.30 12.46
N LEU A 435 -23.22 15.32 12.32
CA LEU A 435 -22.64 14.98 11.02
C LEU A 435 -23.76 14.62 10.02
N PRO A 436 -23.66 15.01 8.73
CA PRO A 436 -24.61 14.60 7.70
C PRO A 436 -24.83 13.09 7.67
N GLU A 437 -26.05 12.66 7.30
CA GLU A 437 -26.40 11.24 7.23
C GLU A 437 -25.41 10.43 6.38
N GLU A 438 -24.99 10.97 5.25
CA GLU A 438 -24.01 10.35 4.35
C GLU A 438 -22.66 10.09 5.07
N VAL A 439 -22.22 11.02 5.92
CA VAL A 439 -20.98 10.86 6.71
C VAL A 439 -21.15 9.82 7.80
N ARG A 440 -22.31 9.78 8.47
CA ARG A 440 -22.63 8.77 9.49
C ARG A 440 -22.65 7.36 8.89
N GLU A 441 -23.30 7.17 7.75
CA GLU A 441 -23.33 5.87 7.06
C GLU A 441 -21.94 5.49 6.52
N TRP A 442 -21.15 6.44 6.07
CA TRP A 442 -19.76 6.20 5.71
C TRP A 442 -18.92 5.76 6.92
N LYS A 443 -19.01 6.44 8.08
CA LYS A 443 -18.33 6.00 9.33
C LYS A 443 -18.72 4.56 9.68
N LYS A 444 -20.00 4.25 9.68
CA LYS A 444 -20.55 2.93 9.98
C LYS A 444 -20.05 1.86 8.99
N THR A 445 -19.96 2.20 7.71
CA THR A 445 -19.47 1.30 6.67
C THR A 445 -17.98 1.03 6.82
N LEU A 446 -17.16 2.06 7.06
CA LEU A 446 -15.74 1.91 7.32
C LEU A 446 -15.47 1.07 8.58
N GLY A 447 -16.23 1.30 9.65
CA GLY A 447 -16.08 0.55 10.91
C GLY A 447 -16.34 -0.95 10.79
N LYS A 448 -17.09 -1.36 9.75
CA LYS A 448 -17.42 -2.77 9.46
C LYS A 448 -16.46 -3.47 8.51
N LEU A 449 -15.50 -2.74 7.97
CA LEU A 449 -14.53 -3.37 7.06
C LEU A 449 -13.77 -4.50 7.76
N PRO A 450 -13.49 -5.58 7.04
CA PRO A 450 -12.69 -6.67 7.60
C PRO A 450 -11.25 -6.19 7.80
N ARG A 451 -10.65 -6.61 8.92
CA ARG A 451 -9.25 -6.33 9.26
C ARG A 451 -8.40 -7.55 8.95
N HIS A 452 -7.22 -7.33 8.39
CA HIS A 452 -6.18 -8.35 8.50
C HIS A 452 -5.76 -8.52 9.97
N GLY A 453 -5.34 -9.72 10.33
CA GLY A 453 -4.67 -9.95 11.59
C GLY A 453 -3.40 -9.09 11.71
N ALA A 454 -2.89 -8.98 12.91
CA ALA A 454 -1.61 -8.40 13.17
C ALA A 454 -0.47 -9.37 12.80
N ILE A 455 0.77 -8.94 12.95
CA ILE A 455 1.96 -9.74 12.68
C ILE A 455 2.73 -9.93 13.99
N MET A 456 3.19 -11.15 14.25
CA MET A 456 4.21 -11.42 15.25
C MET A 456 5.59 -11.20 14.66
N HIS A 457 6.49 -10.61 15.42
CA HIS A 457 7.88 -10.42 15.04
C HIS A 457 8.83 -11.03 16.05
N LEU A 458 9.97 -11.48 15.54
CA LEU A 458 11.13 -11.87 16.33
C LEU A 458 12.38 -11.23 15.71
N PHE A 459 13.06 -10.43 16.49
CA PHE A 459 14.30 -9.78 16.10
C PHE A 459 15.46 -10.43 16.87
N ILE A 460 16.46 -10.93 16.16
CA ILE A 460 17.56 -11.69 16.76
C ILE A 460 18.90 -11.06 16.35
N ALA A 461 19.73 -10.79 17.31
CA ALA A 461 21.16 -10.51 17.07
C ALA A 461 21.96 -11.77 17.38
N ILE A 462 22.76 -12.25 16.45
CA ILE A 462 23.54 -13.47 16.61
C ILE A 462 25.03 -13.24 16.45
N ASP A 463 25.81 -14.09 17.14
CA ASP A 463 27.22 -14.28 16.87
C ASP A 463 27.39 -15.11 15.60
N ALA A 464 28.15 -14.58 14.64
CA ALA A 464 28.42 -15.23 13.37
C ALA A 464 29.78 -15.99 13.35
N GLU A 465 30.50 -16.06 14.48
CA GLU A 465 31.77 -16.75 14.53
C GLU A 465 31.60 -18.25 14.18
N GLY A 466 32.33 -18.69 13.16
CA GLY A 466 32.22 -20.07 12.66
C GLY A 466 30.90 -20.44 11.96
N LEU A 467 30.02 -19.49 11.73
CA LEU A 467 28.77 -19.69 10.98
C LEU A 467 29.06 -19.65 9.48
N ASP A 468 28.71 -20.72 8.78
CA ASP A 468 28.79 -20.81 7.33
C ASP A 468 27.38 -20.61 6.72
N LEU A 469 27.15 -19.47 6.10
CA LEU A 469 25.93 -19.14 5.35
C LEU A 469 26.15 -19.17 3.83
N SER A 470 27.26 -19.76 3.35
CA SER A 470 27.58 -19.85 1.92
C SER A 470 26.53 -20.63 1.11
N HIS A 471 25.76 -21.49 1.79
CA HIS A 471 24.66 -22.25 1.17
C HIS A 471 23.40 -21.41 0.94
N ILE A 472 23.31 -20.22 1.53
CA ILE A 472 22.24 -19.24 1.31
C ILE A 472 22.85 -17.95 0.77
N ASP A 473 22.53 -17.60 -0.46
CA ASP A 473 23.01 -16.36 -1.08
C ASP A 473 22.07 -15.18 -0.87
N ASP A 474 20.81 -15.47 -0.61
CA ASP A 474 19.75 -14.46 -0.50
C ASP A 474 19.44 -14.12 0.97
N PRO A 475 19.21 -12.84 1.30
CA PRO A 475 18.85 -12.44 2.67
C PRO A 475 17.41 -12.80 3.06
N ALA A 476 16.52 -13.04 2.09
CA ALA A 476 15.09 -13.22 2.31
C ALA A 476 14.66 -14.67 2.14
N HIS A 477 13.88 -15.17 3.10
CA HIS A 477 13.39 -16.54 3.13
C HIS A 477 11.92 -16.61 3.54
N LEU A 478 11.18 -17.53 2.91
CA LEU A 478 9.84 -17.92 3.27
C LEU A 478 9.86 -19.34 3.88
N VAL A 479 9.04 -19.56 4.89
CA VAL A 479 8.92 -20.84 5.59
C VAL A 479 7.46 -21.23 5.64
N VAL A 480 7.08 -22.27 4.92
CA VAL A 480 5.74 -22.86 4.98
C VAL A 480 5.79 -24.04 5.95
N GLN A 481 4.87 -24.07 6.94
CA GLN A 481 4.84 -25.15 7.91
C GLN A 481 4.08 -26.37 7.39
N ASP A 482 2.95 -26.14 6.71
CA ASP A 482 2.03 -27.21 6.30
C ASP A 482 1.25 -26.79 5.04
N TRP A 483 1.33 -27.57 3.96
CA TRP A 483 0.59 -27.33 2.73
C TRP A 483 -0.91 -27.67 2.81
N ASP A 484 -1.31 -28.50 3.79
CA ASP A 484 -2.71 -28.87 4.00
C ASP A 484 -3.49 -27.77 4.74
N ARG A 485 -2.79 -26.78 5.29
CA ARG A 485 -3.36 -25.59 5.92
C ARG A 485 -3.33 -24.40 4.98
N SER A 486 -4.27 -23.46 5.16
CA SER A 486 -4.22 -22.20 4.43
C SER A 486 -2.95 -21.41 4.78
N LEU A 487 -2.31 -20.80 3.79
CA LEU A 487 -1.18 -19.88 4.04
C LEU A 487 -1.57 -18.66 4.87
N GLN A 488 -2.89 -18.37 5.00
CA GLN A 488 -3.41 -17.31 5.88
C GLN A 488 -3.67 -17.79 7.30
N ASP A 489 -3.62 -19.09 7.56
CA ASP A 489 -3.80 -19.58 8.92
C ASP A 489 -2.65 -19.08 9.80
N SER A 490 -3.00 -18.72 11.03
CA SER A 490 -2.03 -18.24 12.00
C SER A 490 -0.83 -19.18 12.09
N GLN A 491 0.38 -18.64 11.96
CA GLN A 491 1.65 -19.35 12.09
C GLN A 491 1.96 -20.40 11.00
N ASN A 492 1.19 -20.48 9.93
CA ASN A 492 1.49 -21.42 8.83
C ASN A 492 2.54 -20.91 7.86
N LEU A 493 2.59 -19.62 7.62
CA LEU A 493 3.61 -18.97 6.81
C LEU A 493 4.42 -18.00 7.66
N CYS A 494 5.73 -18.21 7.71
CA CYS A 494 6.68 -17.29 8.30
C CYS A 494 7.65 -16.77 7.26
N SER A 495 8.26 -15.63 7.54
CA SER A 495 9.35 -15.09 6.74
C SER A 495 10.49 -14.70 7.65
N PHE A 496 11.73 -14.91 7.21
CA PHE A 496 12.87 -14.32 7.88
C PHE A 496 13.80 -13.62 6.90
N PHE A 497 14.48 -12.63 7.40
CA PHE A 497 15.32 -11.74 6.63
C PHE A 497 16.62 -11.46 7.37
N ILE A 498 17.77 -11.61 6.68
CA ILE A 498 19.11 -11.38 7.22
C ILE A 498 19.76 -10.23 6.44
N PRO A 499 19.38 -8.95 6.73
CA PRO A 499 19.83 -7.80 5.94
C PRO A 499 21.34 -7.63 5.92
N SER A 500 22.03 -8.05 7.00
CA SER A 500 23.48 -7.97 7.13
C SER A 500 24.27 -8.80 6.09
N LEU A 501 23.63 -9.71 5.35
CA LEU A 501 24.23 -10.37 4.18
C LEU A 501 24.45 -9.41 3.01
N ARG A 502 23.72 -8.28 2.97
CA ARG A 502 23.84 -7.26 1.91
C ARG A 502 24.23 -5.88 2.45
N ASP A 503 23.83 -5.57 3.68
CA ASP A 503 24.17 -4.32 4.37
C ASP A 503 24.91 -4.62 5.69
N PRO A 504 26.23 -4.74 5.67
CA PRO A 504 27.00 -5.00 6.89
C PRO A 504 26.97 -3.84 7.90
N SER A 505 26.43 -2.68 7.54
CA SER A 505 26.33 -1.53 8.45
C SER A 505 25.27 -1.67 9.53
N VAL A 506 24.32 -2.63 9.36
CA VAL A 506 23.20 -2.83 10.30
C VAL A 506 23.60 -3.50 11.63
N CYS A 507 24.78 -4.11 11.69
CA CYS A 507 25.29 -4.75 12.91
C CYS A 507 26.82 -4.69 12.99
N PRO A 508 27.44 -4.98 14.15
CA PRO A 508 28.88 -5.03 14.29
C PRO A 508 29.52 -6.13 13.40
N PRO A 509 30.80 -5.98 13.00
CA PRO A 509 31.53 -7.04 12.28
C PRO A 509 31.50 -8.37 13.04
N GLY A 510 31.30 -9.48 12.31
CA GLY A 510 31.20 -10.82 12.88
C GLY A 510 29.86 -11.13 13.54
N LYS A 511 28.84 -10.29 13.30
CA LYS A 511 27.46 -10.48 13.78
C LYS A 511 26.45 -10.45 12.63
N HIS A 512 25.25 -10.99 12.88
CA HIS A 512 24.10 -10.80 12.00
C HIS A 512 22.87 -10.31 12.78
N CYS A 513 22.06 -9.50 12.10
CA CYS A 513 20.70 -9.18 12.51
C CYS A 513 19.74 -10.05 11.69
N ILE A 514 18.79 -10.68 12.36
CA ILE A 514 17.73 -11.47 11.73
C ILE A 514 16.38 -10.88 12.15
N HIS A 515 15.53 -10.57 11.19
CA HIS A 515 14.13 -10.21 11.40
C HIS A 515 13.25 -11.34 10.93
N VAL A 516 12.45 -11.89 11.83
CA VAL A 516 11.50 -12.98 11.56
C VAL A 516 10.10 -12.48 11.80
N TYR A 517 9.12 -12.88 10.99
CA TYR A 517 7.73 -12.50 11.19
C TYR A 517 6.77 -13.54 10.63
N SER A 518 5.60 -13.64 11.26
CA SER A 518 4.50 -14.46 10.76
C SER A 518 3.79 -13.71 9.62
N SER A 519 3.68 -14.34 8.45
CA SER A 519 3.01 -13.74 7.28
C SER A 519 1.52 -14.08 7.19
N GLY A 520 1.05 -15.08 7.92
CA GLY A 520 -0.37 -15.37 8.10
C GLY A 520 -0.88 -14.64 9.35
N GLY A 521 -1.91 -13.83 9.24
CA GLY A 521 -2.35 -12.89 10.26
C GLY A 521 -2.46 -13.47 11.67
N GLU A 522 -1.81 -12.85 12.63
CA GLU A 522 -1.96 -13.16 14.05
C GLU A 522 -3.32 -12.63 14.53
N PRO A 523 -4.20 -13.45 15.12
CA PRO A 523 -5.49 -12.98 15.64
C PRO A 523 -5.27 -12.04 16.82
N TYR A 524 -6.02 -10.95 16.87
CA TYR A 524 -5.89 -9.94 17.93
C TYR A 524 -6.64 -10.34 19.20
N GLU A 525 -7.73 -11.10 19.09
CA GLU A 525 -8.64 -11.41 20.18
C GLU A 525 -7.95 -12.02 21.41
N PRO A 526 -6.99 -12.94 21.29
CA PRO A 526 -6.28 -13.48 22.44
C PRO A 526 -5.44 -12.42 23.19
N TRP A 527 -5.03 -11.36 22.50
CA TRP A 527 -4.19 -10.28 23.06
C TRP A 527 -5.00 -9.16 23.72
N GLU A 528 -6.29 -9.01 23.36
CA GLU A 528 -7.11 -7.83 23.71
C GLU A 528 -7.20 -7.59 25.22
N ASN A 529 -7.18 -8.65 26.04
CA ASN A 529 -7.31 -8.57 27.48
C ASN A 529 -5.98 -8.75 28.23
N LEU A 530 -4.87 -8.92 27.51
CA LEU A 530 -3.55 -9.03 28.11
C LEU A 530 -2.98 -7.63 28.37
N LYS A 531 -2.40 -7.46 29.57
CA LYS A 531 -1.70 -6.24 29.88
C LYS A 531 -0.24 -6.41 29.51
N ALA A 532 0.24 -5.59 28.57
CA ALA A 532 1.64 -5.64 28.17
C ALA A 532 2.59 -5.48 29.37
N GLY A 533 3.60 -6.32 29.43
CA GLY A 533 4.54 -6.44 30.54
C GLY A 533 4.01 -7.25 31.74
N SER A 534 2.78 -7.80 31.70
CA SER A 534 2.35 -8.77 32.70
C SER A 534 2.98 -10.16 32.45
N PRO A 535 3.14 -10.99 33.49
CA PRO A 535 3.67 -12.35 33.31
C PRO A 535 2.88 -13.17 32.28
N GLU A 536 1.56 -13.04 32.25
CA GLU A 536 0.69 -13.74 31.33
C GLU A 536 0.92 -13.28 29.88
N TYR A 537 1.11 -11.97 29.69
CA TYR A 537 1.44 -11.40 28.38
C TYR A 537 2.81 -11.89 27.89
N GLU A 538 3.85 -11.85 28.75
CA GLU A 538 5.18 -12.30 28.36
C GLU A 538 5.20 -13.80 28.05
N ALA A 539 4.53 -14.64 28.89
CA ALA A 539 4.44 -16.07 28.63
C ALA A 539 3.73 -16.39 27.30
N TYR A 540 2.61 -15.71 27.03
CA TYR A 540 1.88 -15.91 25.77
C TYR A 540 2.69 -15.41 24.57
N LYS A 541 3.41 -14.30 24.72
CA LYS A 541 4.29 -13.76 23.68
C LYS A 541 5.41 -14.73 23.33
N GLU A 542 6.06 -15.35 24.32
CA GLU A 542 7.08 -16.38 24.10
C GLU A 542 6.50 -17.61 23.41
N GLU A 543 5.36 -18.12 23.89
CA GLU A 543 4.65 -19.25 23.26
C GLU A 543 4.38 -18.98 21.76
N ARG A 544 3.86 -17.78 21.43
CA ARG A 544 3.54 -17.43 20.04
C ARG A 544 4.77 -17.20 19.17
N ALA A 545 5.90 -16.87 19.77
CA ALA A 545 7.16 -16.67 19.04
C ALA A 545 7.91 -17.98 18.74
N GLU A 546 7.52 -19.11 19.31
CA GLU A 546 8.24 -20.39 19.14
C GLU A 546 8.36 -20.77 17.66
N VAL A 547 7.28 -20.69 16.90
CA VAL A 547 7.28 -20.97 15.45
C VAL A 547 8.24 -20.07 14.66
N LEU A 548 8.51 -18.86 15.13
CA LEU A 548 9.45 -17.93 14.49
C LEU A 548 10.90 -18.38 14.73
N TRP A 549 11.19 -18.90 15.92
CA TRP A 549 12.47 -19.50 16.21
C TRP A 549 12.70 -20.75 15.34
N GLU A 550 11.72 -21.67 15.32
CA GLU A 550 11.75 -22.89 14.49
C GLU A 550 11.96 -22.56 13.00
N ALA A 551 11.38 -21.46 12.52
CA ALA A 551 11.56 -21.02 11.14
C ALA A 551 13.04 -20.70 10.82
N VAL A 552 13.76 -20.04 11.73
CA VAL A 552 15.19 -19.75 11.54
C VAL A 552 16.05 -20.97 11.78
N GLU A 553 15.69 -21.85 12.71
CA GLU A 553 16.41 -23.10 12.98
C GLU A 553 16.52 -24.01 11.77
N ARG A 554 15.59 -23.94 10.82
CA ARG A 554 15.70 -24.65 9.53
C ARG A 554 16.95 -24.23 8.72
N CYS A 555 17.34 -22.96 8.85
CA CYS A 555 18.50 -22.39 8.16
C CYS A 555 19.74 -22.37 9.05
N ILE A 556 19.58 -21.99 10.31
CA ILE A 556 20.65 -21.87 11.31
C ILE A 556 20.25 -22.71 12.53
N PRO A 557 20.59 -24.03 12.52
CA PRO A 557 20.10 -24.95 13.58
C PRO A 557 20.50 -24.59 15.00
N ASP A 558 21.60 -23.87 15.19
CA ASP A 558 22.11 -23.43 16.49
C ASP A 558 21.82 -21.93 16.79
N VAL A 559 20.85 -21.32 16.09
CA VAL A 559 20.53 -19.89 16.20
C VAL A 559 20.25 -19.44 17.64
N ARG A 560 19.55 -20.25 18.44
CA ARG A 560 19.27 -19.92 19.85
C ARG A 560 20.53 -19.84 20.70
N THR A 561 21.50 -20.69 20.44
CA THR A 561 22.79 -20.69 21.15
C THR A 561 23.65 -19.51 20.72
N ARG A 562 23.54 -19.09 19.45
CA ARG A 562 24.24 -17.92 18.90
C ARG A 562 23.60 -16.60 19.28
N ALA A 563 22.34 -16.60 19.74
CA ALA A 563 21.61 -15.38 20.05
C ALA A 563 22.26 -14.62 21.21
N GLU A 564 22.74 -13.41 20.93
CA GLU A 564 23.23 -12.49 21.96
C GLU A 564 22.06 -11.81 22.68
N PHE A 565 21.00 -11.49 21.95
CA PHE A 565 19.71 -11.06 22.47
C PHE A 565 18.63 -11.23 21.43
N SER A 566 17.38 -11.24 21.87
CA SER A 566 16.19 -11.23 21.02
C SER A 566 15.13 -10.26 21.54
N ILE A 567 14.22 -9.86 20.63
CA ILE A 567 13.09 -8.99 20.94
C ILE A 567 11.88 -9.55 20.22
N ILE A 568 10.78 -9.73 20.92
CA ILE A 568 9.53 -10.22 20.35
C ILE A 568 8.54 -9.05 20.23
N GLY A 569 8.03 -8.81 19.03
CA GLY A 569 6.95 -7.87 18.74
C GLY A 569 5.61 -8.58 18.65
N SER A 570 4.60 -8.07 19.36
CA SER A 570 3.24 -8.61 19.40
C SER A 570 2.23 -7.68 18.73
N PRO A 571 0.97 -8.14 18.50
CA PRO A 571 -0.11 -7.28 18.05
C PRO A 571 -0.31 -6.01 18.89
N LEU A 572 -0.17 -6.10 20.21
CA LEU A 572 -0.24 -4.93 21.11
C LEU A 572 0.91 -3.95 20.88
N ALA A 573 2.11 -4.44 20.57
CA ALA A 573 3.24 -3.58 20.21
C ALA A 573 2.96 -2.83 18.90
N HIS A 574 2.39 -3.48 17.89
CA HIS A 574 1.95 -2.85 16.64
C HIS A 574 0.92 -1.73 16.89
N GLU A 575 -0.10 -2.02 17.71
CA GLU A 575 -1.11 -1.01 18.06
C GLU A 575 -0.46 0.18 18.79
N ALA A 576 0.43 -0.09 19.74
CA ALA A 576 1.07 0.94 20.55
C ALA A 576 2.03 1.84 19.73
N PHE A 577 2.89 1.25 18.90
CA PHE A 577 3.94 2.00 18.17
C PHE A 577 3.46 2.56 16.85
N LEU A 578 2.70 1.79 16.07
CA LEU A 578 2.23 2.21 14.75
C LEU A 578 0.88 2.93 14.81
N ARG A 579 0.22 2.99 15.97
CA ARG A 579 -1.10 3.60 16.17
C ARG A 579 -2.15 3.06 15.21
N ARG A 580 -2.07 1.76 14.89
CA ARG A 580 -3.01 1.08 14.02
C ARG A 580 -4.05 0.33 14.86
N ASP A 581 -5.32 0.55 14.58
CA ASP A 581 -6.45 -0.13 15.27
C ASP A 581 -6.21 -1.64 15.33
N ARG A 582 -6.14 -2.21 16.54
CA ARG A 582 -5.90 -3.64 16.81
C ARG A 582 -4.60 -4.16 16.15
N GLY A 583 -3.60 -3.33 15.95
CA GLY A 583 -2.35 -3.70 15.29
C GLY A 583 -2.50 -4.22 13.85
N THR A 584 -3.64 -4.00 13.20
CA THR A 584 -3.95 -4.58 11.89
C THR A 584 -2.90 -4.29 10.82
N TYR A 585 -2.57 -5.30 10.02
CA TYR A 585 -1.68 -5.15 8.87
C TYR A 585 -2.32 -4.36 7.72
N GLY A 586 -3.64 -4.25 7.67
CA GLY A 586 -4.40 -3.52 6.67
C GLY A 586 -5.84 -4.00 6.56
N LEU A 587 -6.47 -3.73 5.44
CA LEU A 587 -7.81 -4.23 5.15
C LEU A 587 -7.73 -5.65 4.57
N ALA A 588 -8.53 -6.57 5.13
CA ALA A 588 -8.71 -7.91 4.59
C ALA A 588 -9.68 -7.87 3.39
N TRP A 589 -9.26 -7.25 2.30
CA TRP A 589 -10.08 -7.05 1.11
C TRP A 589 -9.83 -8.14 0.07
N ALA A 590 -10.59 -9.22 0.12
CA ALA A 590 -10.50 -10.31 -0.83
C ALA A 590 -11.29 -10.01 -2.13
N ALA A 591 -10.80 -10.56 -3.25
CA ALA A 591 -11.50 -10.54 -4.52
C ALA A 591 -12.91 -11.17 -4.40
N GLY A 592 -13.88 -10.58 -5.09
CA GLY A 592 -15.27 -11.05 -5.05
C GLY A 592 -16.07 -10.58 -3.84
N THR A 593 -15.46 -9.91 -2.87
CA THR A 593 -16.22 -9.19 -1.86
C THR A 593 -16.85 -7.97 -2.51
N SER A 594 -18.18 -7.84 -2.42
CA SER A 594 -18.87 -6.63 -2.92
C SER A 594 -18.32 -5.43 -2.16
N ALA A 595 -17.72 -4.48 -2.91
CA ALA A 595 -17.22 -3.26 -2.32
C ALA A 595 -18.38 -2.48 -1.72
N PRO A 596 -18.41 -2.21 -0.41
CA PRO A 596 -19.41 -1.33 0.18
C PRO A 596 -19.30 0.11 -0.31
N PHE A 597 -18.33 0.38 -1.18
CA PHE A 597 -18.01 1.69 -1.76
C PHE A 597 -18.38 1.82 -3.24
N SER A 598 -18.99 0.79 -3.85
CA SER A 598 -19.59 0.92 -5.19
C SER A 598 -20.78 1.86 -5.09
N GLY A 599 -20.64 3.08 -5.54
CA GLY A 599 -21.70 4.08 -5.52
C GLY A 599 -21.19 5.51 -5.61
N LYS A 600 -21.93 6.46 -5.08
CA LYS A 600 -21.62 7.91 -5.10
C LYS A 600 -20.24 8.28 -4.52
N LEU A 601 -19.63 7.40 -3.73
CA LEU A 601 -18.31 7.58 -3.10
C LEU A 601 -17.13 7.28 -4.05
N SER A 602 -17.38 6.70 -5.21
CA SER A 602 -16.33 6.31 -6.16
C SER A 602 -16.03 7.34 -7.25
N GLY A 603 -16.64 8.53 -7.17
CA GLY A 603 -16.49 9.53 -8.23
C GLY A 603 -17.10 9.07 -9.56
N LEU A 604 -16.45 9.41 -10.69
CA LEU A 604 -16.96 9.12 -12.05
C LEU A 604 -17.09 7.62 -12.35
N LEU A 605 -16.44 6.76 -11.57
CA LEU A 605 -16.29 5.35 -11.91
C LEU A 605 -16.29 4.45 -10.66
N PRO A 606 -17.00 3.31 -10.64
CA PRO A 606 -17.07 2.42 -9.49
C PRO A 606 -15.74 1.66 -9.30
N PHE A 607 -15.00 1.99 -8.22
CA PHE A 607 -13.81 1.24 -7.82
C PHE A 607 -14.20 0.13 -6.85
N PRO A 608 -13.62 -1.08 -6.99
CA PRO A 608 -13.82 -2.13 -6.01
C PRO A 608 -13.01 -1.91 -4.71
N PHE A 609 -12.26 -0.83 -4.59
CA PHE A 609 -11.43 -0.50 -3.44
C PHE A 609 -11.93 0.72 -2.67
N PRO A 610 -11.57 0.86 -1.40
CA PRO A 610 -11.79 2.09 -0.66
C PRO A 610 -11.18 3.29 -1.39
N ASN A 611 -12.01 4.27 -1.66
CA ASN A 611 -11.63 5.47 -2.37
C ASN A 611 -10.73 6.37 -1.50
N LEU A 612 -9.92 7.19 -2.15
CA LEU A 612 -9.18 8.25 -1.49
C LEU A 612 -10.10 9.41 -1.07
N LYS A 613 -11.09 9.73 -1.91
CA LYS A 613 -12.12 10.73 -1.56
C LYS A 613 -13.05 10.21 -0.48
N THR A 614 -13.43 11.11 0.44
CA THR A 614 -14.42 10.84 1.47
C THR A 614 -15.70 11.68 1.17
N PRO A 615 -16.83 11.42 1.86
CA PRO A 615 -18.01 12.26 1.71
C PRO A 615 -17.88 13.63 2.40
N ILE A 616 -16.74 13.91 3.05
CA ILE A 616 -16.44 15.18 3.68
C ILE A 616 -15.54 15.98 2.76
N ASP A 617 -16.02 17.13 2.27
CA ASP A 617 -15.16 18.03 1.50
C ASP A 617 -13.93 18.43 2.31
N GLY A 618 -12.78 18.57 1.63
CA GLY A 618 -11.51 18.87 2.30
C GLY A 618 -10.91 17.74 3.13
N LEU A 619 -11.49 16.52 3.10
CA LEU A 619 -10.88 15.33 3.72
C LEU A 619 -10.64 14.23 2.67
N LEU A 620 -9.39 13.86 2.49
CA LEU A 620 -8.97 12.70 1.70
C LEU A 620 -8.31 11.66 2.59
N ARG A 621 -8.15 10.46 2.03
CA ARG A 621 -7.38 9.37 2.63
C ARG A 621 -6.30 8.91 1.65
N CYS A 622 -5.21 8.34 2.17
CA CYS A 622 -4.20 7.64 1.40
C CYS A 622 -3.63 6.47 2.22
N GLY A 623 -2.63 5.78 1.67
CA GLY A 623 -1.94 4.67 2.33
C GLY A 623 -2.46 3.31 1.89
N ASP A 624 -2.02 2.27 2.60
CA ASP A 624 -2.26 0.86 2.29
C ASP A 624 -3.74 0.41 2.37
N SER A 625 -4.58 1.22 3.01
CA SER A 625 -6.01 0.96 3.14
C SER A 625 -6.86 1.70 2.11
N CYS A 626 -6.22 2.28 1.10
CA CYS A 626 -6.84 2.92 -0.06
C CYS A 626 -6.27 2.30 -1.35
N PHE A 627 -6.94 2.55 -2.49
CA PHE A 627 -6.38 2.13 -3.78
C PHE A 627 -4.95 2.69 -3.98
N PRO A 628 -3.99 1.89 -4.48
CA PRO A 628 -4.10 0.52 -5.00
C PRO A 628 -4.02 -0.60 -3.95
N GLY A 629 -3.75 -0.33 -2.69
CA GLY A 629 -3.82 -1.32 -1.62
C GLY A 629 -2.54 -1.52 -0.81
N ILE A 630 -2.32 -2.74 -0.32
CA ILE A 630 -1.23 -3.11 0.58
C ILE A 630 0.13 -3.08 -0.13
N GLY A 631 1.18 -2.82 0.65
CA GLY A 631 2.57 -2.76 0.22
C GLY A 631 3.13 -1.35 0.15
N THR A 632 4.44 -1.19 0.37
CA THR A 632 5.10 0.13 0.37
C THR A 632 4.97 0.87 -0.96
N PRO A 633 5.13 0.20 -2.15
CA PRO A 633 4.93 0.85 -3.44
C PRO A 633 3.47 1.30 -3.65
N SER A 634 2.52 0.46 -3.28
CA SER A 634 1.08 0.75 -3.39
C SER A 634 0.67 1.90 -2.47
N ALA A 635 1.18 1.91 -1.22
CA ALA A 635 0.93 2.99 -0.30
C ALA A 635 1.49 4.33 -0.81
N ALA A 636 2.72 4.33 -1.35
CA ALA A 636 3.30 5.53 -1.96
C ALA A 636 2.49 6.00 -3.18
N ALA A 637 2.05 5.09 -4.06
CA ALA A 637 1.17 5.40 -5.18
C ALA A 637 -0.16 6.01 -4.72
N SER A 638 -0.76 5.49 -3.65
CA SER A 638 -1.97 6.05 -3.05
C SER A 638 -1.75 7.51 -2.63
N GLY A 639 -0.60 7.80 -2.00
CA GLY A 639 -0.19 9.16 -1.64
C GLY A 639 -0.02 10.06 -2.87
N ALA A 640 0.59 9.55 -3.94
CA ALA A 640 0.74 10.28 -5.20
C ALA A 640 -0.62 10.60 -5.83
N ILE A 641 -1.54 9.64 -5.87
CA ILE A 641 -2.90 9.86 -6.41
C ILE A 641 -3.64 10.93 -5.59
N ALA A 642 -3.48 10.94 -4.27
CA ALA A 642 -4.07 11.98 -3.42
C ALA A 642 -3.47 13.36 -3.75
N ALA A 643 -2.16 13.49 -3.82
CA ALA A 643 -1.48 14.73 -4.18
C ALA A 643 -1.91 15.21 -5.57
N ASN A 644 -1.89 14.32 -6.57
CA ASN A 644 -2.31 14.61 -7.94
C ASN A 644 -3.74 15.16 -7.98
N THR A 645 -4.67 14.55 -7.21
CA THR A 645 -6.09 14.93 -7.18
C THR A 645 -6.31 16.31 -6.54
N LEU A 646 -5.45 16.72 -5.60
CA LEU A 646 -5.54 18.00 -4.89
C LEU A 646 -4.94 19.18 -5.65
N HIS A 647 -4.23 18.94 -6.75
CA HIS A 647 -3.51 19.97 -7.48
C HIS A 647 -3.94 20.05 -8.94
N PRO A 648 -3.71 21.21 -9.60
CA PRO A 648 -3.98 21.36 -11.03
C PRO A 648 -3.30 20.26 -11.85
N VAL A 649 -3.98 19.78 -12.89
CA VAL A 649 -3.44 18.75 -13.78
C VAL A 649 -2.12 19.18 -14.45
N SER A 650 -1.95 20.46 -14.69
CA SER A 650 -0.73 21.06 -15.27
C SER A 650 0.52 20.77 -14.44
N GLU A 651 0.43 20.82 -13.11
CA GLU A 651 1.58 20.53 -12.22
C GLU A 651 2.03 19.07 -12.33
N GLN A 652 1.08 18.14 -12.29
CA GLN A 652 1.40 16.73 -12.50
C GLN A 652 1.97 16.50 -13.91
N MET A 653 1.34 17.05 -14.95
CA MET A 653 1.79 16.93 -16.33
C MET A 653 3.21 17.49 -16.53
N ARG A 654 3.54 18.61 -15.90
CA ARG A 654 4.88 19.20 -15.88
C ARG A 654 5.88 18.19 -15.33
N LEU A 655 5.62 17.68 -14.13
CA LEU A 655 6.54 16.77 -13.43
C LEU A 655 6.74 15.44 -14.18
N LEU A 656 5.66 14.86 -14.72
CA LEU A 656 5.72 13.65 -15.55
C LEU A 656 6.61 13.84 -16.78
N LYS A 657 6.39 14.94 -17.53
CA LYS A 657 7.17 15.26 -18.75
C LYS A 657 8.65 15.55 -18.43
N GLU A 658 8.92 16.30 -17.36
CA GLU A 658 10.28 16.57 -16.89
C GLU A 658 11.02 15.29 -16.51
N THR A 659 10.35 14.39 -15.80
CA THR A 659 10.92 13.11 -15.38
C THR A 659 11.20 12.20 -16.59
N ALA A 660 10.25 12.07 -17.51
CA ALA A 660 10.40 11.30 -18.74
C ALA A 660 11.54 11.84 -19.64
N LYS A 661 11.74 13.17 -19.66
CA LYS A 661 12.85 13.82 -20.39
C LYS A 661 14.19 13.59 -19.72
N ARG A 662 14.24 13.62 -18.39
CA ARG A 662 15.49 13.46 -17.62
C ARG A 662 15.99 12.02 -17.64
N GLU A 663 15.09 11.03 -17.55
CA GLU A 663 15.41 9.60 -17.51
C GLU A 663 14.64 8.84 -18.60
N PRO A 664 15.32 8.37 -19.67
CA PRO A 664 14.67 7.69 -20.80
C PRO A 664 13.89 6.43 -20.43
N ARG A 665 14.22 5.75 -19.33
CA ARG A 665 13.47 4.60 -18.82
C ARG A 665 12.07 4.97 -18.36
N TYR A 666 11.81 6.25 -18.07
CA TYR A 666 10.50 6.80 -17.68
C TYR A 666 9.69 7.39 -18.84
N ARG A 667 10.02 7.06 -20.09
CA ARG A 667 9.21 7.52 -21.25
C ARG A 667 7.73 7.19 -21.16
N PHE A 668 7.37 6.10 -20.49
CA PHE A 668 5.99 5.70 -20.25
C PHE A 668 5.21 6.70 -19.37
N LEU A 669 5.88 7.57 -18.65
CA LEU A 669 5.23 8.63 -17.86
C LEU A 669 4.72 9.78 -18.72
N ASP A 670 5.32 10.02 -19.90
CA ASP A 670 4.94 11.14 -20.76
C ASP A 670 3.57 10.89 -21.41
N PRO A 671 2.56 11.70 -21.08
CA PRO A 671 1.24 11.58 -21.68
C PRO A 671 1.17 11.95 -23.16
N GLY A 672 2.26 12.49 -23.72
CA GLY A 672 2.40 12.84 -25.12
C GLY A 672 1.49 13.98 -25.60
N PRO A 673 1.39 14.18 -26.94
CA PRO A 673 0.59 15.27 -27.51
C PRO A 673 -0.91 15.15 -27.19
N ILE A 674 -1.44 13.93 -27.10
CA ILE A 674 -2.85 13.68 -26.77
C ILE A 674 -3.13 14.14 -25.35
N GLY A 675 -2.22 13.85 -24.41
CA GLY A 675 -2.33 14.30 -23.03
C GLY A 675 -2.31 15.82 -22.94
N SER A 676 -1.44 16.48 -23.70
CA SER A 676 -1.39 17.95 -23.74
C SER A 676 -2.65 18.58 -24.31
N PHE A 677 -3.29 17.94 -25.27
CA PHE A 677 -4.60 18.37 -25.78
C PHE A 677 -5.68 18.29 -24.70
N TYR A 678 -5.76 17.16 -23.98
CA TYR A 678 -6.73 16.99 -22.89
C TYR A 678 -6.44 17.93 -21.72
N GLU A 679 -5.17 18.17 -21.39
CA GLU A 679 -4.78 19.16 -20.38
C GLU A 679 -5.38 20.54 -20.70
N ALA A 680 -5.25 20.98 -21.93
CA ALA A 680 -5.80 22.26 -22.38
C ALA A 680 -7.35 22.32 -22.31
N VAL A 681 -8.03 21.18 -22.44
CA VAL A 681 -9.48 21.09 -22.31
C VAL A 681 -9.91 21.03 -20.84
N VAL A 682 -9.28 20.16 -20.06
CA VAL A 682 -9.63 19.93 -18.65
C VAL A 682 -9.20 21.08 -17.76
N GLY A 683 -8.09 21.77 -18.08
CA GLY A 683 -7.60 22.93 -17.34
C GLY A 683 -8.58 24.14 -17.36
N ARG A 684 -9.66 24.05 -18.14
CA ARG A 684 -10.74 25.05 -18.13
C ARG A 684 -11.78 24.80 -17.03
N PHE A 685 -11.66 23.70 -16.30
CA PHE A 685 -12.59 23.34 -15.24
C PHE A 685 -11.89 23.37 -13.88
N THR A 686 -12.60 23.78 -12.85
CA THR A 686 -12.13 23.66 -11.47
C THR A 686 -12.01 22.15 -11.10
N PRO A 687 -11.26 21.80 -10.04
CA PRO A 687 -11.25 20.43 -9.52
C PRO A 687 -12.65 19.88 -9.14
N SER A 688 -13.63 20.77 -8.86
CA SER A 688 -15.04 20.42 -8.64
C SER A 688 -15.82 20.17 -9.94
N GLY A 689 -15.25 20.40 -11.12
CA GLY A 689 -15.91 20.19 -12.41
C GLY A 689 -16.75 21.38 -12.90
N GLU A 690 -16.66 22.54 -12.25
CA GLU A 690 -17.28 23.77 -12.70
C GLU A 690 -16.41 24.49 -13.73
N LEU A 691 -17.02 25.08 -14.74
CA LEU A 691 -16.34 25.92 -15.71
C LEU A 691 -15.77 27.16 -14.98
N LEU A 692 -14.47 27.43 -15.10
CA LEU A 692 -13.88 28.64 -14.54
C LEU A 692 -14.62 29.86 -15.13
N GLY A 693 -15.45 30.50 -14.33
CA GLY A 693 -16.26 31.66 -14.74
C GLY A 693 -15.36 32.86 -15.01
N ASP A 694 -15.61 33.53 -16.13
CA ASP A 694 -15.05 34.78 -16.68
C ASP A 694 -13.98 34.69 -17.79
N GLY A 695 -13.68 33.47 -18.31
CA GLY A 695 -12.81 33.36 -19.47
C GLY A 695 -11.34 33.73 -19.19
N LYS A 696 -10.88 33.63 -17.94
CA LYS A 696 -9.47 33.88 -17.57
C LYS A 696 -8.86 32.68 -16.88
N LEU A 697 -7.59 32.43 -17.15
CA LEU A 697 -6.75 31.52 -16.39
C LEU A 697 -6.46 32.09 -15.00
N ASP A 698 -6.11 31.26 -14.02
CA ASP A 698 -5.73 31.69 -12.65
C ASP A 698 -4.62 32.77 -12.62
N ASP A 699 -3.85 32.91 -13.71
CA ASP A 699 -2.82 33.92 -13.90
C ASP A 699 -3.33 35.20 -14.60
N GLY A 700 -4.66 35.34 -14.82
CA GLY A 700 -5.30 36.51 -15.38
C GLY A 700 -5.25 36.61 -16.91
N ARG A 701 -4.69 35.65 -17.62
CA ARG A 701 -4.67 35.62 -19.09
C ARG A 701 -6.05 35.21 -19.64
N PRO A 702 -6.50 35.78 -20.76
CA PRO A 702 -7.73 35.33 -21.41
C PRO A 702 -7.55 33.88 -21.91
N ILE A 703 -8.60 33.06 -21.76
CA ILE A 703 -8.66 31.67 -22.23
C ILE A 703 -8.63 31.64 -23.74
#